data_864928146b88f9dbaf06ac27bfd3323a
#
_entry.id   864928146b88f9dbaf06ac27bfd3323a
#
_cell.length_a   1.000
_cell.length_b   1.000
_cell.length_c   1.000
_cell.angle_alpha   90.00
_cell.angle_beta   90.00
_cell.angle_gamma   90.00
#
_symmetry.space_group_name_H-M   'P 1'
#
loop_
_entity.id
_entity.type
_entity.pdbx_description
1 polymer ?
#
loop_
_entity_poly.entity_id
_entity_poly.type
_entity_poly.pdbx_seq_one_letter_code
_entity_poly.pdbx_strand_id
1 'polypeptide(L)'
;MKEYTGDRIRNVAIVGHGGAGTTSVTEALLYRSGAISRMCKVEDGATTTDYEPEEIKRGVSVNATLAPVEWRDTKINFIDTPGFADFVAEVKGAFRAVDSALIVVCATSGVQVGTEQCWKLAEEAHLPRIIFVNKMDRENADFDSILDNLRAKIGKRVLPLQLPLGKEADFCGVIDLYKMKAYXXXXANGNDSIEMDIPEDMLEYAKEAHEKMVEAAVEADDDCMMRYLEGETISDEEIMDCLIKGIRQAIIFPVLCGSAYKDIGLGRVMNAIIDFTYPAILNDFVVTNPETEEEEIRDANAPMAALVFKTTSDPFVGRLSFFRVFSGTIKSDSMVYNASREKEERIGGIFTMRGKTQIPMKEVVAGDIGVTTKLQFTSTGDTLSDKNSPVLFAPIAFPLPMYTRAIYAKKKGEEEKIATALNRLMDEDPTIIVTKNSVTKETLVSGMGDQHIEIIMERMKRKFGVEADLRAPIVEYRETIRGTAEVEGKHKKQSGGHGQYGHVVIKMEPLPPGEGFEFVDKIFGGAVPRQYIPAVEKGMRESMEHGILAGYPVVDVRITLLDGSYHTVDSSEMAFKIASNMAFKKAMEQAKPVLMEPVYNLDVYCAESMMGDVIGDLNSKRGRILGMQSLEDGMGCVKAQVPYAEISEYAVDLRALTQGLGTFEMKFDHYEDVPMKMAEKIIAEAKEAQ
;
A
#
# COMPACT_ATOMS: atom_id res chain seq x y z
N MET A 1 28.29 -18.10 -2.56
CA MET A 1 28.59 -16.90 -1.76
C MET A 1 29.38 -17.29 -0.53
N LYS A 2 30.34 -16.44 -0.14
CA LYS A 2 31.13 -16.61 1.10
C LYS A 2 30.25 -16.37 2.33
N GLU A 3 30.72 -16.80 3.49
CA GLU A 3 30.12 -16.45 4.77
C GLU A 3 30.70 -15.11 5.21
N TYR A 4 29.86 -14.25 5.73
CA TYR A 4 30.22 -12.89 6.15
C TYR A 4 29.72 -12.65 7.57
N THR A 5 30.49 -11.85 8.34
CA THR A 5 30.08 -11.31 9.64
C THR A 5 29.36 -9.97 9.40
N GLY A 6 28.55 -9.54 10.35
CA GLY A 6 27.69 -8.36 10.20
C GLY A 6 28.43 -7.06 9.87
N ASP A 7 29.69 -6.92 10.29
CA ASP A 7 30.53 -5.78 9.92
C ASP A 7 30.85 -5.71 8.43
N ARG A 8 30.75 -6.85 7.74
CA ARG A 8 30.97 -7.00 6.30
C ARG A 8 29.67 -7.18 5.52
N ILE A 9 28.56 -6.71 6.08
CA ILE A 9 27.24 -6.77 5.43
C ILE A 9 26.70 -5.35 5.32
N ARG A 10 26.09 -5.05 4.18
CA ARG A 10 25.33 -3.82 3.93
C ARG A 10 23.95 -4.20 3.43
N ASN A 11 22.91 -3.54 3.92
CA ASN A 11 21.53 -3.77 3.48
C ASN A 11 21.00 -2.46 2.87
N VAL A 12 20.64 -2.49 1.59
CA VAL A 12 20.32 -1.29 0.82
C VAL A 12 19.04 -1.51 0.00
N ALA A 13 18.04 -0.65 0.19
CA ALA A 13 16.86 -0.64 -0.68
C ALA A 13 17.13 0.26 -1.89
N ILE A 14 16.83 -0.23 -3.08
CA ILE A 14 16.91 0.55 -4.32
C ILE A 14 15.50 1.04 -4.62
N VAL A 15 15.31 2.36 -4.60
CA VAL A 15 13.99 2.99 -4.73
C VAL A 15 14.04 4.12 -5.76
N GLY A 16 12.89 4.48 -6.29
CA GLY A 16 12.78 5.58 -7.26
C GLY A 16 11.41 5.64 -7.89
N HIS A 17 11.18 6.67 -8.68
CA HIS A 17 9.95 6.80 -9.46
C HIS A 17 9.89 5.70 -10.54
N GLY A 18 8.70 5.22 -10.83
CA GLY A 18 8.49 4.24 -11.91
C GLY A 18 9.09 4.74 -13.22
N GLY A 19 10.01 3.95 -13.81
CA GLY A 19 10.72 4.33 -15.02
C GLY A 19 12.09 4.99 -14.79
N ALA A 20 12.49 5.30 -13.57
CA ALA A 20 13.83 5.85 -13.29
C ALA A 20 14.93 4.82 -13.56
N GLY A 21 14.59 3.53 -13.53
CA GLY A 21 15.51 2.45 -13.86
C GLY A 21 16.06 1.68 -12.68
N THR A 22 15.30 1.57 -11.60
CA THR A 22 15.70 0.81 -10.40
C THR A 22 16.09 -0.63 -10.75
N THR A 23 15.25 -1.32 -11.52
CA THR A 23 15.53 -2.70 -11.96
C THR A 23 16.78 -2.77 -12.85
N SER A 24 16.95 -1.81 -13.76
CA SER A 24 18.16 -1.75 -14.62
C SER A 24 19.42 -1.52 -13.79
N VAL A 25 19.34 -0.66 -12.76
CA VAL A 25 20.44 -0.41 -11.83
C VAL A 25 20.76 -1.70 -11.07
N THR A 26 19.75 -2.38 -10.56
CA THR A 26 19.93 -3.65 -9.82
C THR A 26 20.59 -4.70 -10.71
N GLU A 27 20.11 -4.85 -11.94
CA GLU A 27 20.66 -5.81 -12.91
C GLU A 27 22.13 -5.49 -13.23
N ALA A 28 22.44 -4.19 -13.39
CA ALA A 28 23.82 -3.75 -13.67
C ALA A 28 24.74 -3.96 -12.47
N LEU A 29 24.25 -3.76 -11.23
CA LEU A 29 25.02 -4.04 -10.01
C LEU A 29 25.32 -5.55 -9.88
N LEU A 30 24.33 -6.40 -10.18
CA LEU A 30 24.49 -7.86 -10.19
C LEU A 30 25.54 -8.28 -11.24
N TYR A 31 25.46 -7.69 -12.42
CA TYR A 31 26.40 -7.99 -13.51
C TYR A 31 27.81 -7.50 -13.16
N ARG A 32 27.95 -6.26 -12.71
CA ARG A 32 29.26 -5.65 -12.39
C ARG A 32 29.96 -6.40 -11.25
N SER A 33 29.22 -6.93 -10.29
CA SER A 33 29.79 -7.72 -9.18
C SER A 33 30.14 -9.16 -9.58
N GLY A 34 29.74 -9.59 -10.78
CA GLY A 34 29.92 -10.97 -11.22
C GLY A 34 28.89 -11.94 -10.67
N ALA A 35 27.84 -11.43 -10.03
CA ALA A 35 26.76 -12.27 -9.47
C ALA A 35 25.93 -12.93 -10.58
N ILE A 36 25.84 -12.27 -11.73
CA ILE A 36 25.22 -12.82 -12.95
C ILE A 36 26.21 -12.66 -14.12
N SER A 37 26.14 -13.58 -15.09
CA SER A 37 27.08 -13.62 -16.23
C SER A 37 26.64 -12.77 -17.42
N ARG A 38 25.37 -12.33 -17.43
CA ARG A 38 24.81 -11.55 -18.54
C ARG A 38 23.83 -10.53 -17.98
N MET A 39 23.96 -9.29 -18.42
CA MET A 39 23.01 -8.21 -18.07
C MET A 39 21.87 -8.22 -19.07
N CYS A 40 20.64 -8.29 -18.57
CA CYS A 40 19.42 -8.27 -19.39
C CYS A 40 18.71 -6.92 -19.27
N LYS A 41 17.94 -6.58 -20.28
CA LYS A 41 17.11 -5.37 -20.28
C LYS A 41 15.71 -5.70 -19.77
N VAL A 42 15.05 -4.72 -19.17
CA VAL A 42 13.67 -4.87 -18.71
C VAL A 42 12.75 -5.27 -19.88
N GLU A 43 12.97 -4.66 -21.04
CA GLU A 43 12.19 -4.93 -22.26
C GLU A 43 12.30 -6.37 -22.76
N ASP A 44 13.40 -7.04 -22.43
CA ASP A 44 13.62 -8.45 -22.79
C ASP A 44 12.84 -9.42 -21.89
N GLY A 45 12.31 -8.92 -20.76
CA GLY A 45 11.55 -9.74 -19.81
C GLY A 45 12.38 -10.80 -19.12
N ALA A 46 13.70 -10.56 -18.97
CA ALA A 46 14.63 -11.55 -18.45
C ALA A 46 15.55 -11.04 -17.33
N THR A 47 15.19 -9.90 -16.72
CA THR A 47 15.97 -9.36 -15.60
C THR A 47 15.81 -10.24 -14.36
N THR A 48 16.81 -10.21 -13.51
CA THR A 48 16.89 -11.05 -12.31
C THR A 48 15.77 -10.77 -11.32
N THR A 49 15.40 -9.50 -11.12
CA THR A 49 14.44 -9.10 -10.09
C THR A 49 13.00 -9.04 -10.57
N ASP A 50 12.75 -8.75 -11.85
CA ASP A 50 11.39 -8.73 -12.41
C ASP A 50 11.10 -10.07 -13.10
N TYR A 51 10.89 -11.12 -12.32
CA TYR A 51 10.72 -12.48 -12.83
C TYR A 51 9.29 -12.99 -12.81
N GLU A 52 8.39 -12.32 -12.11
CA GLU A 52 6.98 -12.71 -12.06
C GLU A 52 6.29 -12.40 -13.40
N PRO A 53 5.41 -13.28 -13.91
CA PRO A 53 4.74 -13.03 -15.18
C PRO A 53 4.04 -11.66 -15.27
N GLU A 54 3.46 -11.19 -14.17
CA GLU A 54 2.80 -9.87 -14.12
C GLU A 54 3.79 -8.73 -14.34
N GLU A 55 5.02 -8.86 -13.78
CA GLU A 55 6.10 -7.88 -13.95
C GLU A 55 6.61 -7.87 -15.39
N ILE A 56 6.85 -9.06 -15.94
CA ILE A 56 7.34 -9.23 -17.32
C ILE A 56 6.34 -8.64 -18.31
N LYS A 57 5.06 -8.98 -18.16
CA LYS A 57 3.98 -8.51 -19.04
C LYS A 57 3.86 -6.99 -19.06
N ARG A 58 4.01 -6.36 -17.89
CA ARG A 58 3.86 -4.91 -17.74
C ARG A 58 5.14 -4.12 -17.93
N GLY A 59 6.30 -4.79 -17.84
CA GLY A 59 7.62 -4.12 -17.88
C GLY A 59 7.85 -3.24 -16.67
N VAL A 60 7.23 -3.57 -15.52
CA VAL A 60 7.38 -2.81 -14.27
C VAL A 60 7.44 -3.77 -13.08
N SER A 61 8.19 -3.39 -12.05
CA SER A 61 8.28 -4.14 -10.81
C SER A 61 6.98 -4.03 -10.00
N VAL A 62 6.56 -5.14 -9.44
CA VAL A 62 5.38 -5.24 -8.57
C VAL A 62 5.79 -5.65 -7.15
N ASN A 63 6.87 -6.45 -7.05
CA ASN A 63 7.37 -6.96 -5.78
C ASN A 63 8.72 -6.36 -5.44
N ALA A 64 9.01 -6.23 -4.14
CA ALA A 64 10.37 -6.02 -3.66
C ALA A 64 11.12 -7.35 -3.81
N THR A 65 12.30 -7.31 -4.40
CA THR A 65 13.07 -8.52 -4.72
C THR A 65 14.51 -8.40 -4.23
N LEU A 66 14.97 -9.42 -3.51
CA LEU A 66 16.31 -9.49 -2.94
C LEU A 66 17.33 -9.81 -4.02
N ALA A 67 18.44 -9.07 -4.03
CA ALA A 67 19.52 -9.21 -5.02
C ALA A 67 20.89 -9.06 -4.33
N PRO A 68 21.37 -10.10 -3.64
CA PRO A 68 22.64 -10.01 -2.92
C PRO A 68 23.84 -10.08 -3.88
N VAL A 69 24.85 -9.28 -3.59
CA VAL A 69 26.13 -9.27 -4.33
C VAL A 69 27.30 -9.36 -3.35
N GLU A 70 28.46 -9.73 -3.88
CA GLU A 70 29.75 -9.72 -3.16
C GLU A 70 30.67 -8.70 -3.85
N TRP A 71 31.19 -7.75 -3.08
CA TRP A 71 32.03 -6.67 -3.60
C TRP A 71 33.04 -6.24 -2.53
N ARG A 72 34.32 -6.16 -2.87
CA ARG A 72 35.38 -5.77 -1.93
C ARG A 72 35.28 -6.48 -0.57
N ASP A 73 35.14 -7.82 -0.62
CA ASP A 73 34.99 -8.68 0.57
C ASP A 73 33.87 -8.25 1.50
N THR A 74 32.78 -7.73 0.92
CA THR A 74 31.57 -7.29 1.61
C THR A 74 30.36 -7.88 0.88
N LYS A 75 29.36 -8.32 1.63
CA LYS A 75 28.06 -8.74 1.11
C LYS A 75 27.12 -7.54 1.12
N ILE A 76 26.56 -7.19 -0.02
CA ILE A 76 25.56 -6.14 -0.10
C ILE A 76 24.23 -6.82 -0.48
N ASN A 77 23.26 -6.74 0.41
CA ASN A 77 21.90 -7.21 0.17
C ASN A 77 21.10 -6.04 -0.40
N PHE A 78 21.00 -6.01 -1.73
CA PHE A 78 20.10 -5.06 -2.38
C PHE A 78 18.68 -5.58 -2.34
N ILE A 79 17.72 -4.69 -2.13
CA ILE A 79 16.29 -4.98 -2.30
C ILE A 79 15.78 -4.00 -3.36
N ASP A 80 15.50 -4.53 -4.55
CA ASP A 80 14.92 -3.76 -5.66
C ASP A 80 13.42 -3.59 -5.36
N THR A 81 12.91 -2.36 -5.37
CA THR A 81 11.53 -2.08 -4.99
C THR A 81 10.73 -1.50 -6.16
N PRO A 82 9.40 -1.72 -6.17
CA PRO A 82 8.53 -1.10 -7.18
C PRO A 82 8.49 0.42 -7.04
N GLY A 83 8.37 1.10 -8.18
CA GLY A 83 8.28 2.57 -8.23
C GLY A 83 6.87 3.12 -8.37
N PHE A 84 5.83 2.29 -8.43
CA PHE A 84 4.44 2.72 -8.58
C PHE A 84 3.74 2.76 -7.22
N ALA A 85 2.88 3.76 -7.03
CA ALA A 85 2.18 4.02 -5.77
C ALA A 85 1.32 2.83 -5.31
N ASP A 86 0.78 2.06 -6.24
CA ASP A 86 -0.01 0.85 -5.93
C ASP A 86 0.77 -0.16 -5.10
N PHE A 87 2.11 -0.16 -5.21
CA PHE A 87 2.97 -1.16 -4.56
C PHE A 87 3.85 -0.56 -3.46
N VAL A 88 3.47 0.59 -2.93
CA VAL A 88 4.24 1.29 -1.87
C VAL A 88 4.44 0.44 -0.62
N ALA A 89 3.56 -0.51 -0.35
CA ALA A 89 3.71 -1.45 0.77
C ALA A 89 5.01 -2.26 0.67
N GLU A 90 5.43 -2.58 -0.55
CA GLU A 90 6.69 -3.30 -0.79
C GLU A 90 7.90 -2.44 -0.36
N VAL A 91 7.85 -1.13 -0.62
CA VAL A 91 8.90 -0.18 -0.18
C VAL A 91 8.92 -0.11 1.36
N LYS A 92 7.75 -0.02 1.99
CA LYS A 92 7.65 0.06 3.47
C LYS A 92 8.21 -1.21 4.14
N GLY A 93 7.92 -2.38 3.57
CA GLY A 93 8.49 -3.64 4.06
C GLY A 93 10.00 -3.67 3.91
N ALA A 94 10.50 -3.30 2.73
CA ALA A 94 11.94 -3.27 2.44
C ALA A 94 12.69 -2.32 3.40
N PHE A 95 12.11 -1.14 3.69
CA PHE A 95 12.75 -0.16 4.56
C PHE A 95 12.93 -0.66 6.01
N ARG A 96 12.13 -1.62 6.45
CA ARG A 96 12.29 -2.23 7.77
C ARG A 96 13.45 -3.24 7.80
N ALA A 97 13.94 -3.66 6.64
CA ALA A 97 15.00 -4.67 6.52
C ALA A 97 16.37 -4.08 6.17
N VAL A 98 16.45 -2.78 5.85
CA VAL A 98 17.69 -2.17 5.33
C VAL A 98 18.22 -1.07 6.25
N ASP A 99 19.48 -0.69 6.01
CA ASP A 99 20.20 0.34 6.78
C ASP A 99 20.43 1.61 5.98
N SER A 100 20.13 1.60 4.69
CA SER A 100 20.25 2.78 3.81
C SER A 100 19.41 2.59 2.55
N ALA A 101 19.21 3.67 1.82
CA ALA A 101 18.46 3.68 0.56
C ALA A 101 19.31 4.28 -0.56
N LEU A 102 19.26 3.65 -1.73
CA LEU A 102 19.80 4.18 -2.97
C LEU A 102 18.62 4.73 -3.79
N ILE A 103 18.55 6.05 -3.89
CA ILE A 103 17.46 6.75 -4.58
C ILE A 103 17.87 6.95 -6.05
N VAL A 104 17.20 6.27 -6.97
CA VAL A 104 17.50 6.34 -8.41
C VAL A 104 16.67 7.47 -9.03
N VAL A 105 17.35 8.40 -9.70
CA VAL A 105 16.74 9.55 -10.37
C VAL A 105 17.14 9.52 -11.85
N CYS A 106 16.21 9.80 -12.73
CA CYS A 106 16.47 9.83 -14.17
C CYS A 106 17.12 11.18 -14.57
N ALA A 107 18.24 11.12 -15.31
CA ALA A 107 19.00 12.29 -15.74
C ALA A 107 18.23 13.25 -16.67
N THR A 108 17.13 12.79 -17.27
CA THR A 108 16.31 13.62 -18.17
C THR A 108 15.02 14.13 -17.49
N SER A 109 14.57 13.48 -16.42
CA SER A 109 13.28 13.80 -15.78
C SER A 109 13.44 14.43 -14.39
N GLY A 110 14.58 14.21 -13.74
CA GLY A 110 14.84 14.74 -12.40
C GLY A 110 13.93 14.14 -11.33
N VAL A 111 13.62 14.95 -10.33
CA VAL A 111 12.76 14.56 -9.21
C VAL A 111 11.31 14.49 -9.70
N GLN A 112 10.72 13.31 -9.54
CA GLN A 112 9.33 13.03 -9.92
C GLN A 112 8.54 12.63 -8.67
N VAL A 113 7.25 12.48 -8.80
CA VAL A 113 6.34 12.18 -7.68
C VAL A 113 6.81 10.96 -6.87
N GLY A 114 7.17 9.87 -7.55
CA GLY A 114 7.68 8.68 -6.87
C GLY A 114 9.00 8.93 -6.14
N THR A 115 9.83 9.85 -6.66
CA THR A 115 11.09 10.24 -5.99
C THR A 115 10.77 10.93 -4.66
N GLU A 116 9.85 11.90 -4.67
CA GLU A 116 9.44 12.62 -3.45
C GLU A 116 8.81 11.66 -2.43
N GLN A 117 7.99 10.73 -2.90
CA GLN A 117 7.35 9.73 -2.04
C GLN A 117 8.40 8.82 -1.37
N CYS A 118 9.33 8.28 -2.16
CA CYS A 118 10.42 7.44 -1.62
C CYS A 118 11.30 8.22 -0.66
N TRP A 119 11.58 9.48 -0.98
CA TRP A 119 12.38 10.36 -0.12
C TRP A 119 11.72 10.53 1.24
N LYS A 120 10.43 10.87 1.26
CA LYS A 120 9.65 11.06 2.48
C LYS A 120 9.63 9.77 3.33
N LEU A 121 9.38 8.62 2.70
CA LEU A 121 9.35 7.34 3.40
C LEU A 121 10.73 7.01 4.01
N ALA A 122 11.82 7.29 3.29
CA ALA A 122 13.18 7.06 3.79
C ALA A 122 13.51 8.01 4.96
N GLU A 123 12.99 9.25 4.90
CA GLU A 123 13.13 10.23 5.98
C GLU A 123 12.39 9.77 7.24
N GLU A 124 11.15 9.32 7.09
CA GLU A 124 10.35 8.76 8.20
C GLU A 124 11.03 7.54 8.83
N ALA A 125 11.73 6.74 8.01
CA ALA A 125 12.48 5.57 8.46
C ALA A 125 13.88 5.92 8.97
N HIS A 126 14.27 7.19 8.95
CA HIS A 126 15.59 7.70 9.37
C HIS A 126 16.75 7.02 8.63
N LEU A 127 16.55 6.67 7.36
CA LEU A 127 17.58 5.99 6.57
C LEU A 127 18.56 6.98 5.93
N PRO A 128 19.88 6.73 6.02
CA PRO A 128 20.86 7.38 5.15
C PRO A 128 20.48 7.15 3.69
N ARG A 129 20.68 8.17 2.85
CA ARG A 129 20.26 8.12 1.44
C ARG A 129 21.42 8.52 0.55
N ILE A 130 21.68 7.70 -0.48
CA ILE A 130 22.59 8.00 -1.57
C ILE A 130 21.73 8.18 -2.84
N ILE A 131 21.97 9.25 -3.58
CA ILE A 131 21.23 9.54 -4.81
C ILE A 131 22.08 9.08 -6.00
N PHE A 132 21.49 8.34 -6.91
CA PHE A 132 22.15 7.90 -8.15
C PHE A 132 21.40 8.45 -9.35
N VAL A 133 22.04 9.37 -10.08
CA VAL A 133 21.49 9.95 -11.31
C VAL A 133 21.82 9.00 -12.46
N ASN A 134 20.80 8.26 -12.88
CA ASN A 134 20.88 7.20 -13.89
C ASN A 134 20.54 7.74 -15.28
N LYS A 135 20.91 7.03 -16.32
CA LYS A 135 20.62 7.35 -17.72
C LYS A 135 21.37 8.59 -18.23
N MET A 136 22.60 8.77 -17.72
CA MET A 136 23.45 9.90 -18.16
C MET A 136 23.82 9.83 -19.66
N ASP A 137 23.63 8.66 -20.26
CA ASP A 137 23.89 8.40 -21.69
C ASP A 137 22.73 8.83 -22.61
N ARG A 138 21.62 9.29 -22.05
CA ARG A 138 20.42 9.67 -22.81
C ARG A 138 20.55 11.08 -23.37
N GLU A 139 19.89 11.32 -24.52
CA GLU A 139 19.73 12.65 -25.11
C GLU A 139 18.99 13.55 -24.10
N ASN A 140 19.47 14.77 -23.93
CA ASN A 140 18.96 15.78 -22.98
C ASN A 140 19.28 15.45 -21.50
N ALA A 141 20.19 14.51 -21.23
CA ALA A 141 20.69 14.31 -19.88
C ALA A 141 21.58 15.48 -19.46
N ASP A 142 21.24 16.11 -18.32
CA ASP A 142 21.94 17.32 -17.83
C ASP A 142 22.10 17.22 -16.32
N PHE A 143 23.32 16.87 -15.89
CA PHE A 143 23.64 16.61 -14.47
C PHE A 143 23.45 17.87 -13.61
N ASP A 144 23.90 19.04 -14.10
CA ASP A 144 23.82 20.29 -13.33
C ASP A 144 22.35 20.70 -13.12
N SER A 145 21.54 20.57 -14.17
CA SER A 145 20.10 20.83 -14.09
C SER A 145 19.43 19.89 -13.06
N ILE A 146 19.84 18.62 -13.03
CA ILE A 146 19.31 17.66 -12.07
C ILE A 146 19.75 17.98 -10.64
N LEU A 147 21.00 18.41 -10.43
CA LEU A 147 21.47 18.85 -9.11
C LEU A 147 20.65 20.05 -8.59
N ASP A 148 20.39 21.03 -9.46
CA ASP A 148 19.57 22.19 -9.09
C ASP A 148 18.13 21.77 -8.77
N ASN A 149 17.57 20.84 -9.53
CA ASN A 149 16.24 20.30 -9.30
C ASN A 149 16.18 19.54 -7.96
N LEU A 150 17.20 18.72 -7.67
CA LEU A 150 17.32 17.99 -6.39
C LEU A 150 17.40 18.99 -5.21
N ARG A 151 18.22 20.04 -5.34
CA ARG A 151 18.37 21.07 -4.31
C ARG A 151 17.06 21.84 -4.06
N ALA A 152 16.34 22.14 -5.13
CA ALA A 152 15.06 22.85 -5.05
C ALA A 152 13.98 22.02 -4.38
N LYS A 153 13.95 20.72 -4.62
CA LYS A 153 12.90 19.82 -4.14
C LYS A 153 13.22 19.15 -2.80
N ILE A 154 14.48 18.80 -2.59
CA ILE A 154 14.93 18.03 -1.42
C ILE A 154 15.66 18.92 -0.41
N GLY A 155 16.50 19.85 -0.89
CA GLY A 155 17.19 20.80 -0.03
C GLY A 155 18.68 20.92 -0.32
N LYS A 156 19.28 21.89 0.33
CA LYS A 156 20.69 22.29 0.10
C LYS A 156 21.72 21.23 0.53
N ARG A 157 21.31 20.21 1.28
CA ARG A 157 22.19 19.15 1.78
C ARG A 157 22.55 18.11 0.72
N VAL A 158 22.04 18.27 -0.51
CA VAL A 158 22.37 17.43 -1.67
C VAL A 158 23.76 17.83 -2.17
N LEU A 159 24.70 16.85 -2.14
CA LEU A 159 26.11 17.09 -2.37
C LEU A 159 26.67 16.16 -3.45
N PRO A 160 27.11 16.65 -4.61
CA PRO A 160 27.73 15.76 -5.60
C PRO A 160 29.08 15.26 -5.07
N LEU A 161 29.30 13.96 -5.13
CA LEU A 161 30.61 13.34 -4.89
C LEU A 161 31.28 12.94 -6.22
N GLN A 162 30.55 13.07 -7.32
CA GLN A 162 31.03 12.75 -8.67
C GLN A 162 30.49 13.79 -9.65
N LEU A 163 31.25 13.98 -10.74
CA LEU A 163 30.78 14.70 -11.92
C LEU A 163 30.81 13.74 -13.11
N PRO A 164 29.91 13.91 -14.09
CA PRO A 164 29.97 13.07 -15.29
C PRO A 164 31.17 13.41 -16.18
N LEU A 165 31.75 12.39 -16.77
CA LEU A 165 32.81 12.53 -17.79
C LEU A 165 32.16 12.28 -19.15
N GLY A 166 32.04 13.35 -19.94
CA GLY A 166 31.30 13.35 -21.19
C GLY A 166 29.81 13.62 -20.97
N LYS A 167 29.09 13.82 -22.06
CA LYS A 167 27.65 14.11 -22.06
C LYS A 167 26.90 13.22 -23.02
N GLU A 168 25.69 12.83 -22.67
CA GLU A 168 24.77 12.08 -23.53
C GLU A 168 25.46 10.85 -24.15
N ALA A 169 25.48 10.73 -25.48
CA ALA A 169 26.10 9.60 -26.20
C ALA A 169 27.58 9.45 -25.87
N ASP A 170 28.26 10.55 -25.56
CA ASP A 170 29.69 10.57 -25.23
C ASP A 170 30.00 10.35 -23.74
N PHE A 171 28.95 10.15 -22.92
CA PHE A 171 29.13 9.83 -21.51
C PHE A 171 29.91 8.54 -21.38
N CYS A 172 31.11 8.61 -20.77
CA CYS A 172 32.05 7.48 -20.75
C CYS A 172 32.60 7.16 -19.35
N GLY A 173 32.31 7.99 -18.34
CA GLY A 173 32.85 7.76 -17.02
C GLY A 173 32.43 8.82 -16.01
N VAL A 174 33.12 8.83 -14.87
CA VAL A 174 32.85 9.79 -13.80
C VAL A 174 34.16 10.38 -13.25
N ILE A 175 34.08 11.60 -12.74
CA ILE A 175 35.15 12.25 -11.98
C ILE A 175 34.82 12.10 -10.50
N ASP A 176 35.72 11.53 -9.74
CA ASP A 176 35.59 11.36 -8.29
C ASP A 176 36.13 12.63 -7.60
N LEU A 177 35.26 13.40 -7.00
CA LEU A 177 35.61 14.69 -6.37
C LEU A 177 36.45 14.53 -5.11
N TYR A 178 36.31 13.42 -4.38
CA TYR A 178 37.14 13.18 -3.21
C TYR A 178 38.60 12.89 -3.62
N LYS A 179 38.78 11.98 -4.59
CA LYS A 179 40.13 11.58 -5.04
C LYS A 179 40.73 12.54 -6.07
N MET A 180 39.92 13.38 -6.64
CA MET A 180 40.32 14.25 -7.77
C MET A 180 40.95 13.47 -8.92
N LYS A 181 40.27 12.38 -9.32
CA LYS A 181 40.66 11.52 -10.45
C LYS A 181 39.43 11.18 -11.33
N ALA A 182 39.68 10.93 -12.62
CA ALA A 182 38.64 10.49 -13.54
C ALA A 182 38.70 8.95 -13.69
N TYR A 183 37.54 8.39 -13.90
CA TYR A 183 37.38 6.94 -14.03
C TYR A 183 36.52 6.66 -15.25
N UNK A 184 37.02 6.24 -16.25
CA UNK A 184 36.38 5.95 -17.48
C UNK A 184 36.02 4.50 -17.53
N UNK A 185 35.11 4.11 -18.10
CA UNK A 185 34.70 2.84 -18.31
C UNK A 185 35.65 2.22 -19.25
N UNK A 186 36.02 1.35 -18.90
CA UNK A 186 36.86 0.72 -19.81
C UNK A 186 36.01 0.09 -20.77
N UNK A 187 36.36 0.27 -21.68
CA UNK A 187 35.59 -0.29 -22.73
C UNK A 187 35.63 -1.76 -22.66
N ALA A 188 35.58 -2.53 -23.33
CA ALA A 188 35.31 -3.81 -23.83
C ALA A 188 35.61 -5.05 -22.96
N ASN A 189 36.47 -4.99 -22.01
CA ASN A 189 36.86 -6.24 -21.31
C ASN A 189 36.94 -6.13 -19.79
N GLY A 190 36.36 -5.05 -19.24
CA GLY A 190 36.84 -4.76 -17.94
C GLY A 190 35.90 -4.80 -16.79
N ASN A 191 36.33 -5.49 -15.83
CA ASN A 191 35.73 -5.41 -14.51
C ASN A 191 36.09 -4.12 -13.81
N ASP A 192 37.01 -3.34 -14.31
CA ASP A 192 37.47 -2.13 -13.62
C ASP A 192 37.44 -0.89 -14.53
N SER A 193 37.12 0.22 -13.94
CA SER A 193 37.29 1.52 -14.57
C SER A 193 38.77 1.87 -14.60
N ILE A 194 39.20 2.55 -15.67
CA ILE A 194 40.57 3.04 -15.82
C ILE A 194 40.68 4.37 -15.08
N GLU A 195 41.57 4.45 -14.09
CA GLU A 195 41.88 5.68 -13.40
C GLU A 195 42.80 6.56 -14.28
N MET A 196 42.46 7.83 -14.38
CA MET A 196 43.24 8.81 -15.18
C MET A 196 43.16 10.18 -14.53
N ASP A 197 44.01 11.07 -14.98
CA ASP A 197 43.94 12.47 -14.54
C ASP A 197 42.68 13.14 -15.12
N ILE A 198 42.15 14.12 -14.40
CA ILE A 198 40.97 14.87 -14.86
C ILE A 198 41.36 15.66 -16.13
N PRO A 199 40.56 15.59 -17.19
CA PRO A 199 40.82 16.36 -18.40
C PRO A 199 40.94 17.85 -18.09
N GLU A 200 41.86 18.52 -18.81
CA GLU A 200 42.19 19.95 -18.56
C GLU A 200 40.95 20.87 -18.60
N ASP A 201 40.03 20.58 -19.50
CA ASP A 201 38.80 21.37 -19.67
C ASP A 201 37.79 21.18 -18.51
N MET A 202 37.93 20.12 -17.75
CA MET A 202 37.07 19.83 -16.59
C MET A 202 37.75 20.16 -15.26
N LEU A 203 39.06 20.41 -15.25
CA LEU A 203 39.85 20.52 -14.02
C LEU A 203 39.39 21.65 -13.10
N GLU A 204 39.15 22.85 -13.65
CA GLU A 204 38.70 24.00 -12.85
C GLU A 204 37.31 23.75 -12.24
N TYR A 205 36.40 23.22 -13.05
CA TYR A 205 35.05 22.84 -12.57
C TYR A 205 35.13 21.80 -11.45
N ALA A 206 35.97 20.78 -11.62
CA ALA A 206 36.16 19.74 -10.61
C ALA A 206 36.77 20.31 -9.31
N LYS A 207 37.72 21.24 -9.39
CA LYS A 207 38.31 21.92 -8.22
C LYS A 207 37.25 22.69 -7.44
N GLU A 208 36.45 23.49 -8.16
CA GLU A 208 35.35 24.25 -7.54
C GLU A 208 34.34 23.36 -6.81
N ALA A 209 33.98 22.25 -7.47
CA ALA A 209 33.07 21.27 -6.90
C ALA A 209 33.70 20.56 -5.68
N HIS A 210 35.00 20.25 -5.74
CA HIS A 210 35.75 19.65 -4.64
C HIS A 210 35.77 20.59 -3.42
N GLU A 211 36.03 21.88 -3.61
CA GLU A 211 36.04 22.88 -2.52
C GLU A 211 34.67 22.93 -1.83
N LYS A 212 33.57 22.97 -2.62
CA LYS A 212 32.20 22.95 -2.07
C LYS A 212 31.92 21.66 -1.33
N MET A 213 32.45 20.53 -1.82
CA MET A 213 32.32 19.24 -1.14
C MET A 213 33.01 19.27 0.24
N VAL A 214 34.24 19.81 0.30
CA VAL A 214 34.99 19.94 1.56
C VAL A 214 34.23 20.82 2.55
N GLU A 215 33.74 21.98 2.11
CA GLU A 215 32.95 22.89 2.95
C GLU A 215 31.73 22.17 3.54
N ALA A 216 30.97 21.48 2.70
CA ALA A 216 29.78 20.73 3.15
C ALA A 216 30.15 19.57 4.09
N ALA A 217 31.28 18.92 3.86
CA ALA A 217 31.74 17.81 4.70
C ALA A 217 32.07 18.27 6.11
N VAL A 218 32.88 19.36 6.25
CA VAL A 218 33.30 19.84 7.57
C VAL A 218 32.13 20.37 8.40
N GLU A 219 31.04 20.81 7.77
CA GLU A 219 29.81 21.22 8.48
C GLU A 219 29.17 20.08 9.28
N ALA A 220 29.49 18.83 8.96
CA ALA A 220 28.96 17.66 9.70
C ALA A 220 29.64 17.42 11.03
N ASP A 221 30.75 18.14 11.31
CA ASP A 221 31.52 17.99 12.55
C ASP A 221 31.95 19.36 13.08
N ASP A 222 31.44 19.74 14.23
CA ASP A 222 31.66 21.07 14.83
C ASP A 222 33.13 21.41 14.99
N ASP A 223 33.97 20.46 15.41
CA ASP A 223 35.38 20.66 15.62
C ASP A 223 36.12 20.94 14.29
N CYS A 224 35.87 20.11 13.31
CA CYS A 224 36.43 20.30 11.94
C CYS A 224 35.96 21.61 11.33
N MET A 225 34.70 21.97 11.53
CA MET A 225 34.13 23.22 11.02
C MET A 225 34.83 24.45 11.64
N MET A 226 35.04 24.43 12.97
CA MET A 226 35.72 25.54 13.64
C MET A 226 37.16 25.72 13.15
N ARG A 227 37.91 24.62 13.05
CA ARG A 227 39.30 24.63 12.56
C ARG A 227 39.38 25.13 11.11
N TYR A 228 38.44 24.69 10.27
CA TYR A 228 38.37 25.12 8.88
C TYR A 228 38.11 26.64 8.77
N LEU A 229 37.20 27.16 9.59
CA LEU A 229 36.89 28.60 9.64
C LEU A 229 38.09 29.42 10.16
N GLU A 230 38.94 28.87 11.00
CA GLU A 230 40.17 29.48 11.48
C GLU A 230 41.29 29.42 10.45
N GLY A 231 41.06 28.76 9.32
CA GLY A 231 42.04 28.67 8.24
C GLY A 231 43.01 27.51 8.36
N GLU A 232 42.71 26.55 9.22
CA GLU A 232 43.54 25.34 9.34
C GLU A 232 43.25 24.38 8.19
N THR A 233 44.27 23.66 7.77
CA THR A 233 44.12 22.61 6.77
C THR A 233 43.51 21.37 7.43
N ILE A 234 42.40 20.88 6.91
CA ILE A 234 41.79 19.63 7.36
C ILE A 234 42.35 18.52 6.45
N SER A 235 42.81 17.44 7.03
CA SER A 235 43.40 16.33 6.28
C SER A 235 42.33 15.58 5.47
N ASP A 236 42.77 14.89 4.41
CA ASP A 236 41.86 14.06 3.58
C ASP A 236 41.16 13.00 4.43
N GLU A 237 41.85 12.42 5.44
CA GLU A 237 41.26 11.42 6.33
C GLU A 237 40.13 12.03 7.15
N GLU A 238 40.35 13.23 7.69
CA GLU A 238 39.34 13.97 8.47
C GLU A 238 38.13 14.35 7.61
N ILE A 239 38.38 14.77 6.36
CA ILE A 239 37.32 15.08 5.40
C ILE A 239 36.46 13.82 5.13
N MET A 240 37.12 12.68 4.94
CA MET A 240 36.42 11.39 4.74
C MET A 240 35.58 11.02 5.98
N ASP A 241 36.13 11.18 7.18
CA ASP A 241 35.40 10.91 8.42
C ASP A 241 34.18 11.83 8.57
N CYS A 242 34.31 13.11 8.21
CA CYS A 242 33.20 14.06 8.21
C CYS A 242 32.12 13.66 7.19
N LEU A 243 32.51 13.24 5.98
CA LEU A 243 31.58 12.75 4.97
C LEU A 243 30.83 11.52 5.47
N ILE A 244 31.54 10.54 6.03
CA ILE A 244 30.93 9.31 6.56
C ILE A 244 29.92 9.68 7.65
N LYS A 245 30.32 10.53 8.60
CA LYS A 245 29.46 10.98 9.69
C LYS A 245 28.19 11.68 9.15
N GLY A 246 28.39 12.64 8.23
CA GLY A 246 27.27 13.41 7.66
C GLY A 246 26.28 12.56 6.87
N ILE A 247 26.80 11.59 6.11
CA ILE A 247 25.95 10.69 5.31
C ILE A 247 25.19 9.73 6.23
N ARG A 248 25.88 9.12 7.20
CA ARG A 248 25.26 8.16 8.13
C ARG A 248 24.18 8.82 9.00
N GLN A 249 24.37 10.07 9.36
CA GLN A 249 23.40 10.82 10.16
C GLN A 249 22.30 11.48 9.31
N ALA A 250 22.29 11.25 8.00
CA ALA A 250 21.35 11.86 7.06
C ALA A 250 21.38 13.40 7.08
N ILE A 251 22.58 13.95 7.28
CA ILE A 251 22.88 15.40 7.19
C ILE A 251 23.32 15.74 5.76
N ILE A 252 24.07 14.83 5.12
CA ILE A 252 24.57 14.98 3.75
C ILE A 252 23.93 13.89 2.89
N PHE A 253 23.48 14.25 1.69
CA PHE A 253 22.92 13.34 0.72
C PHE A 253 23.81 13.31 -0.53
N PRO A 254 24.71 12.33 -0.63
CA PRO A 254 25.66 12.29 -1.75
C PRO A 254 24.98 11.95 -3.06
N VAL A 255 25.41 12.61 -4.13
CA VAL A 255 24.92 12.35 -5.48
C VAL A 255 26.04 11.71 -6.29
N LEU A 256 25.72 10.56 -6.87
CA LEU A 256 26.56 9.83 -7.82
C LEU A 256 25.86 9.83 -9.17
N CYS A 257 26.58 9.52 -10.24
CA CYS A 257 25.99 9.49 -11.58
C CYS A 257 26.49 8.30 -12.38
N GLY A 258 25.72 7.91 -13.39
CA GLY A 258 26.09 6.78 -14.23
C GLY A 258 25.03 6.41 -15.24
N SER A 259 25.24 5.26 -15.86
CA SER A 259 24.30 4.64 -16.78
C SER A 259 24.27 3.13 -16.53
N ALA A 260 23.15 2.66 -16.03
CA ALA A 260 22.93 1.22 -15.84
C ALA A 260 23.00 0.49 -17.19
N TYR A 261 22.43 1.11 -18.23
CA TYR A 261 22.39 0.52 -19.58
C TYR A 261 23.80 0.31 -20.17
N LYS A 262 24.71 1.26 -19.94
CA LYS A 262 26.10 1.18 -20.43
C LYS A 262 27.05 0.58 -19.39
N ASP A 263 26.57 0.21 -18.22
CA ASP A 263 27.38 -0.33 -17.10
C ASP A 263 28.48 0.66 -16.67
N ILE A 264 28.15 1.97 -16.64
CA ILE A 264 29.07 3.03 -16.23
C ILE A 264 28.69 3.53 -14.84
N GLY A 265 29.65 3.55 -13.92
CA GLY A 265 29.50 4.12 -12.57
C GLY A 265 29.05 3.12 -11.50
N LEU A 266 28.60 1.91 -11.85
CA LEU A 266 27.98 0.97 -10.90
C LEU A 266 28.96 0.45 -9.84
N GLY A 267 30.21 0.17 -10.23
CA GLY A 267 31.25 -0.22 -9.27
C GLY A 267 31.50 0.89 -8.24
N ARG A 268 31.42 2.14 -8.67
CA ARG A 268 31.54 3.31 -7.77
C ARG A 268 30.37 3.41 -6.80
N VAL A 269 29.18 3.05 -7.23
CA VAL A 269 28.00 2.99 -6.34
C VAL A 269 28.25 1.97 -5.23
N MET A 270 28.72 0.77 -5.57
CA MET A 270 29.02 -0.26 -4.57
C MET A 270 30.15 0.19 -3.62
N ASN A 271 31.18 0.88 -4.14
CA ASN A 271 32.23 1.46 -3.30
C ASN A 271 31.64 2.48 -2.33
N ALA A 272 30.82 3.40 -2.80
CA ALA A 272 30.20 4.43 -1.97
C ALA A 272 29.33 3.81 -0.86
N ILE A 273 28.57 2.77 -1.20
CA ILE A 273 27.76 2.03 -0.21
C ILE A 273 28.67 1.45 0.89
N ILE A 274 29.74 0.78 0.51
CA ILE A 274 30.66 0.17 1.49
C ILE A 274 31.32 1.23 2.36
N ASP A 275 31.77 2.33 1.74
CA ASP A 275 32.56 3.36 2.44
C ASP A 275 31.68 4.26 3.32
N PHE A 276 30.47 4.61 2.87
CA PHE A 276 29.65 5.66 3.51
C PHE A 276 28.48 5.16 4.34
N THR A 277 27.96 3.93 4.08
CA THR A 277 26.76 3.48 4.83
C THR A 277 27.16 2.68 6.08
N TYR A 278 26.17 2.43 6.92
CA TYR A 278 26.41 1.64 8.13
C TYR A 278 26.63 0.16 7.80
N PRO A 279 27.68 -0.46 8.38
CA PRO A 279 27.67 -1.91 8.52
C PRO A 279 26.40 -2.36 9.27
N ALA A 280 25.86 -3.49 8.88
CA ALA A 280 24.54 -3.93 9.33
C ALA A 280 24.40 -4.10 10.85
N ILE A 281 25.51 -4.25 11.57
CA ILE A 281 25.50 -4.47 13.03
C ILE A 281 25.80 -3.20 13.83
N LEU A 282 26.09 -2.07 13.21
CA LEU A 282 26.48 -0.86 13.94
C LEU A 282 25.28 -0.07 14.48
N ASN A 283 24.09 -0.30 13.96
CA ASN A 283 22.92 0.40 14.46
C ASN A 283 22.25 -0.38 15.59
N ASP A 284 22.09 0.28 16.73
CA ASP A 284 21.21 -0.21 17.78
C ASP A 284 19.77 -0.19 17.27
N PHE A 285 18.93 -1.02 17.84
CA PHE A 285 17.53 -1.13 17.44
C PHE A 285 16.61 -1.15 18.66
N VAL A 286 15.38 -0.72 18.45
CA VAL A 286 14.37 -0.63 19.51
C VAL A 286 13.42 -1.82 19.40
N VAL A 287 13.17 -2.46 20.54
CA VAL A 287 12.17 -3.53 20.66
C VAL A 287 11.32 -3.25 21.89
N THR A 288 10.17 -3.91 21.96
CA THR A 288 9.25 -3.83 23.11
C THR A 288 9.23 -5.18 23.81
N ASN A 289 9.32 -5.17 25.13
CA ASN A 289 9.13 -6.38 25.94
C ASN A 289 7.64 -6.70 25.95
N PRO A 290 7.20 -7.89 25.49
CA PRO A 290 5.77 -8.19 25.41
C PRO A 290 5.06 -8.32 26.75
N GLU A 291 5.80 -8.54 27.86
CA GLU A 291 5.20 -8.67 29.19
C GLU A 291 5.03 -7.33 29.90
N THR A 292 6.06 -6.47 29.80
CA THR A 292 6.05 -5.18 30.50
C THR A 292 5.56 -4.02 29.62
N GLU A 293 5.50 -4.22 28.31
CA GLU A 293 5.18 -3.20 27.30
C GLU A 293 6.19 -2.04 27.27
N GLU A 294 7.35 -2.22 27.87
CA GLU A 294 8.43 -1.21 27.88
C GLU A 294 9.33 -1.37 26.65
N GLU A 295 9.75 -0.24 26.11
CA GLU A 295 10.73 -0.21 25.03
C GLU A 295 12.12 -0.40 25.60
N GLU A 296 12.96 -1.14 24.88
CA GLU A 296 14.36 -1.31 25.21
C GLU A 296 15.22 -1.19 23.94
N ILE A 297 16.43 -0.67 24.12
CA ILE A 297 17.40 -0.55 23.03
C ILE A 297 18.34 -1.75 23.14
N ARG A 298 18.55 -2.43 22.01
CA ARG A 298 19.45 -3.58 21.93
C ARG A 298 20.47 -3.38 20.81
N ASP A 299 21.59 -4.07 20.94
CA ASP A 299 22.63 -4.15 19.90
C ASP A 299 22.69 -5.55 19.28
N ALA A 300 23.59 -5.74 18.34
CA ALA A 300 23.74 -7.00 17.60
C ALA A 300 24.13 -8.20 18.48
N ASN A 301 24.65 -7.98 19.68
CA ASN A 301 25.09 -9.03 20.60
C ASN A 301 23.98 -9.51 21.55
N ALA A 302 22.83 -8.86 21.52
CA ALA A 302 21.66 -9.24 22.33
C ALA A 302 21.15 -10.63 21.92
N PRO A 303 20.28 -11.26 22.74
CA PRO A 303 19.62 -12.48 22.31
C PRO A 303 18.90 -12.33 20.97
N MET A 304 18.80 -13.41 20.21
CA MET A 304 18.30 -13.39 18.84
C MET A 304 16.96 -12.66 18.71
N ALA A 305 16.92 -11.73 17.76
CA ALA A 305 15.70 -11.02 17.34
C ALA A 305 15.73 -10.78 15.84
N ALA A 306 14.65 -11.12 15.16
CA ALA A 306 14.53 -10.98 13.72
C ALA A 306 13.11 -10.50 13.37
N LEU A 307 13.03 -9.70 12.31
CA LEU A 307 11.75 -9.20 11.78
C LEU A 307 11.46 -9.87 10.45
N VAL A 308 10.27 -10.44 10.31
CA VAL A 308 9.77 -10.97 9.04
C VAL A 308 9.16 -9.80 8.27
N PHE A 309 9.83 -9.36 7.20
CA PHE A 309 9.43 -8.16 6.48
C PHE A 309 8.68 -8.44 5.18
N LYS A 310 8.66 -9.70 4.73
CA LYS A 310 7.99 -10.08 3.48
C LYS A 310 7.65 -11.57 3.49
N THR A 311 6.50 -11.89 2.91
CA THR A 311 6.03 -13.27 2.70
C THR A 311 5.62 -13.42 1.23
N THR A 312 6.03 -14.52 0.60
CA THR A 312 5.56 -14.88 -0.75
C THR A 312 5.13 -16.34 -0.76
N SER A 313 4.36 -16.72 -1.76
CA SER A 313 3.96 -18.12 -1.97
C SER A 313 4.55 -18.63 -3.28
N ASP A 314 5.29 -19.70 -3.20
CA ASP A 314 5.85 -20.38 -4.36
C ASP A 314 5.04 -21.65 -4.61
N PRO A 315 4.67 -21.95 -5.87
CA PRO A 315 3.85 -23.14 -6.16
C PRO A 315 4.49 -24.48 -5.78
N PHE A 316 5.81 -24.52 -5.69
CA PHE A 316 6.55 -25.78 -5.44
C PHE A 316 7.03 -25.92 -4.01
N VAL A 317 7.59 -24.86 -3.43
CA VAL A 317 8.15 -24.91 -2.07
C VAL A 317 7.18 -24.38 -1.00
N GLY A 318 6.10 -23.74 -1.43
CA GLY A 318 5.09 -23.20 -0.53
C GLY A 318 5.44 -21.79 -0.06
N ARG A 319 5.08 -21.50 1.17
CA ARG A 319 5.24 -20.17 1.76
C ARG A 319 6.71 -19.87 2.05
N LEU A 320 7.20 -18.72 1.58
CA LEU A 320 8.54 -18.21 1.82
C LEU A 320 8.45 -17.02 2.77
N SER A 321 9.22 -17.05 3.86
CA SER A 321 9.31 -15.96 4.83
C SER A 321 10.69 -15.32 4.74
N PHE A 322 10.73 -14.01 4.44
CA PHE A 322 11.96 -13.20 4.35
C PHE A 322 12.13 -12.49 5.67
N PHE A 323 13.29 -12.61 6.28
CA PHE A 323 13.54 -12.01 7.58
C PHE A 323 14.92 -11.38 7.66
N ARG A 324 15.03 -10.32 8.45
CA ARG A 324 16.31 -9.72 8.82
C ARG A 324 16.60 -10.06 10.28
N VAL A 325 17.79 -10.60 10.54
CA VAL A 325 18.28 -10.84 11.90
C VAL A 325 18.95 -9.55 12.39
N PHE A 326 18.48 -8.99 13.48
CA PHE A 326 19.04 -7.78 14.10
C PHE A 326 20.06 -8.12 15.19
N SER A 327 19.86 -9.21 15.90
CA SER A 327 20.78 -9.67 16.96
C SER A 327 20.79 -11.21 16.99
N GLY A 328 21.89 -11.76 17.45
CA GLY A 328 22.05 -13.21 17.52
C GLY A 328 22.16 -13.86 16.17
N THR A 329 21.79 -15.13 16.07
CA THR A 329 21.92 -15.93 14.84
C THR A 329 20.74 -16.90 14.74
N ILE A 330 20.21 -17.06 13.52
CA ILE A 330 19.22 -18.11 13.21
C ILE A 330 19.95 -19.20 12.42
N LYS A 331 19.90 -20.44 12.92
CA LYS A 331 20.54 -21.58 12.25
C LYS A 331 19.50 -22.47 11.57
N SER A 332 19.90 -23.14 10.51
CA SER A 332 19.03 -24.16 9.90
C SER A 332 18.76 -25.28 10.89
N ASP A 333 17.60 -25.91 10.75
CA ASP A 333 17.12 -26.99 11.61
C ASP A 333 17.07 -26.62 13.12
N SER A 334 16.75 -25.36 13.42
CA SER A 334 16.62 -24.84 14.79
C SER A 334 15.19 -24.45 15.12
N MET A 335 14.96 -24.17 16.40
CA MET A 335 13.68 -23.64 16.88
C MET A 335 13.82 -22.17 17.20
N VAL A 336 12.81 -21.41 16.84
CA VAL A 336 12.69 -19.98 17.20
C VAL A 336 11.30 -19.74 17.79
N TYR A 337 11.16 -18.61 18.50
CA TYR A 337 9.89 -18.23 19.11
C TYR A 337 9.29 -17.05 18.32
N ASN A 338 8.08 -17.23 17.80
CA ASN A 338 7.33 -16.13 17.21
C ASN A 338 6.63 -15.38 18.34
N ALA A 339 7.22 -14.28 18.78
CA ALA A 339 6.71 -13.49 19.90
C ALA A 339 5.39 -12.79 19.57
N SER A 340 5.15 -12.48 18.29
CA SER A 340 3.89 -11.85 17.84
C SER A 340 2.69 -12.80 17.94
N ARG A 341 2.92 -14.12 17.77
CA ARG A 341 1.87 -15.14 17.78
C ARG A 341 1.90 -16.01 19.03
N GLU A 342 2.93 -15.87 19.87
CA GLU A 342 3.18 -16.69 21.05
C GLU A 342 3.28 -18.18 20.71
N LYS A 343 4.00 -18.49 19.62
CA LYS A 343 4.17 -19.86 19.10
C LYS A 343 5.63 -20.16 18.80
N GLU A 344 6.02 -21.41 19.04
CA GLU A 344 7.33 -21.87 18.58
C GLU A 344 7.24 -22.24 17.10
N GLU A 345 8.27 -21.90 16.34
CA GLU A 345 8.40 -22.22 14.92
C GLU A 345 9.68 -23.01 14.69
N ARG A 346 9.58 -24.01 13.85
CA ARG A 346 10.76 -24.78 13.42
C ARG A 346 11.30 -24.14 12.12
N ILE A 347 12.56 -23.74 12.16
CA ILE A 347 13.30 -23.29 10.99
C ILE A 347 13.85 -24.53 10.30
N GLY A 348 13.47 -24.76 9.07
CA GLY A 348 14.05 -25.83 8.24
C GLY A 348 15.32 -25.34 7.55
N GLY A 349 15.40 -25.53 6.24
CA GLY A 349 16.50 -25.00 5.44
C GLY A 349 16.44 -23.47 5.37
N ILE A 350 17.61 -22.85 5.33
CA ILE A 350 17.75 -21.41 5.18
C ILE A 350 18.51 -21.13 3.88
N PHE A 351 18.10 -20.06 3.20
CA PHE A 351 18.78 -19.63 1.98
C PHE A 351 18.68 -18.12 1.84
N THR A 352 19.50 -17.54 0.97
CA THR A 352 19.25 -16.22 0.43
C THR A 352 18.66 -16.37 -0.96
N MET A 353 17.99 -15.34 -1.45
CA MET A 353 17.41 -15.34 -2.80
C MET A 353 18.14 -14.32 -3.66
N ARG A 354 18.46 -14.70 -4.88
CA ARG A 354 18.86 -13.74 -5.92
C ARG A 354 17.75 -13.79 -6.98
N GLY A 355 16.83 -12.85 -6.91
CA GLY A 355 15.61 -12.97 -7.68
C GLY A 355 14.85 -14.24 -7.27
N LYS A 356 14.62 -15.14 -8.21
CA LYS A 356 13.96 -16.44 -7.93
C LYS A 356 14.95 -17.55 -7.56
N THR A 357 16.26 -17.30 -7.66
CA THR A 357 17.28 -18.32 -7.43
C THR A 357 17.59 -18.45 -5.94
N GLN A 358 17.46 -19.65 -5.39
CA GLN A 358 17.77 -19.95 -3.99
C GLN A 358 19.24 -20.27 -3.84
N ILE A 359 19.91 -19.65 -2.87
CA ILE A 359 21.33 -19.90 -2.55
C ILE A 359 21.36 -20.40 -1.10
N PRO A 360 21.69 -21.68 -0.85
CA PRO A 360 21.66 -22.24 0.49
C PRO A 360 22.59 -21.53 1.48
N MET A 361 22.16 -21.43 2.74
CA MET A 361 22.92 -20.86 3.85
C MET A 361 22.80 -21.82 5.04
N LYS A 362 23.83 -21.86 5.88
CA LYS A 362 23.83 -22.65 7.12
C LYS A 362 23.15 -21.89 8.25
N GLU A 363 23.38 -20.58 8.28
CA GLU A 363 22.86 -19.70 9.32
C GLU A 363 22.73 -18.28 8.78
N VAL A 364 21.92 -17.47 9.47
CA VAL A 364 21.79 -16.04 9.20
C VAL A 364 22.29 -15.31 10.45
N VAL A 365 23.41 -14.61 10.31
CA VAL A 365 24.03 -13.87 11.42
C VAL A 365 23.37 -12.50 11.60
N ALA A 366 23.61 -11.87 12.76
CA ALA A 366 23.13 -10.50 13.02
C ALA A 366 23.55 -9.59 11.85
N GLY A 367 22.59 -8.83 11.35
CA GLY A 367 22.77 -7.91 10.23
C GLY A 367 22.40 -8.50 8.88
N ASP A 368 22.27 -9.82 8.75
CA ASP A 368 22.02 -10.44 7.45
C ASP A 368 20.52 -10.70 7.23
N ILE A 369 20.18 -10.96 5.98
CA ILE A 369 18.82 -11.26 5.53
C ILE A 369 18.81 -12.72 5.08
N GLY A 370 17.82 -13.47 5.55
CA GLY A 370 17.61 -14.85 5.17
C GLY A 370 16.18 -15.12 4.76
N VAL A 371 15.98 -16.29 4.19
CA VAL A 371 14.67 -16.78 3.75
C VAL A 371 14.52 -18.22 4.25
N THR A 372 13.35 -18.56 4.73
CA THR A 372 13.01 -19.92 5.11
C THR A 372 11.62 -20.29 4.59
N THR A 373 11.32 -21.58 4.55
CA THR A 373 10.06 -22.08 4.03
C THR A 373 9.22 -22.71 5.14
N LYS A 374 7.92 -22.79 4.87
CA LYS A 374 6.98 -23.64 5.63
C LYS A 374 6.79 -23.25 7.10
N LEU A 375 7.03 -22.00 7.47
CA LEU A 375 6.62 -21.51 8.80
C LEU A 375 5.09 -21.59 8.90
N GLN A 376 4.58 -22.10 10.02
CA GLN A 376 3.16 -22.40 10.15
C GLN A 376 2.34 -21.21 10.66
N PHE A 377 2.91 -20.43 11.57
CA PHE A 377 2.18 -19.38 12.27
C PHE A 377 2.62 -17.97 11.92
N THR A 378 3.74 -17.83 11.20
CA THR A 378 4.42 -16.55 10.98
C THR A 378 3.88 -15.83 9.75
N SER A 379 3.62 -14.54 9.91
CA SER A 379 3.16 -13.62 8.85
C SER A 379 4.09 -12.41 8.76
N THR A 380 3.94 -11.62 7.70
CA THR A 380 4.70 -10.37 7.51
C THR A 380 4.46 -9.43 8.70
N GLY A 381 5.55 -8.90 9.23
CA GLY A 381 5.54 -8.01 10.40
C GLY A 381 5.75 -8.71 11.72
N ASP A 382 5.73 -10.04 11.75
CA ASP A 382 5.95 -10.81 12.98
C ASP A 382 7.43 -10.77 13.40
N THR A 383 7.66 -10.84 14.71
CA THR A 383 9.00 -10.92 15.30
C THR A 383 9.31 -12.36 15.68
N LEU A 384 10.49 -12.83 15.24
CA LEU A 384 11.08 -14.09 15.71
C LEU A 384 12.14 -13.75 16.75
N SER A 385 12.13 -14.41 17.87
CA SER A 385 13.05 -14.11 18.98
C SER A 385 13.49 -15.38 19.69
N ASP A 386 14.41 -15.20 20.65
CA ASP A 386 14.78 -16.22 21.61
C ASP A 386 13.61 -16.39 22.60
N LYS A 387 13.19 -17.62 22.84
CA LYS A 387 12.07 -17.93 23.75
C LYS A 387 12.31 -17.41 25.17
N ASN A 388 13.58 -17.40 25.60
CA ASN A 388 13.95 -16.98 26.96
C ASN A 388 14.08 -15.46 27.08
N SER A 389 14.05 -14.73 25.98
CA SER A 389 14.14 -13.27 25.96
C SER A 389 13.23 -12.73 24.83
N PRO A 390 11.91 -12.95 24.96
CA PRO A 390 10.98 -12.56 23.90
C PRO A 390 10.91 -11.03 23.77
N VAL A 391 10.88 -10.57 22.52
CA VAL A 391 10.75 -9.14 22.19
C VAL A 391 9.86 -8.99 20.96
N LEU A 392 9.34 -7.78 20.77
CA LEU A 392 8.54 -7.41 19.61
C LEU A 392 9.15 -6.19 18.93
N PHE A 393 9.35 -6.25 17.63
CA PHE A 393 9.57 -5.06 16.81
C PHE A 393 8.24 -4.33 16.60
N ALA A 394 8.31 -3.02 16.43
CA ALA A 394 7.14 -2.23 16.06
C ALA A 394 6.53 -2.82 14.78
N PRO A 395 5.20 -2.90 14.67
CA PRO A 395 4.57 -3.42 13.44
C PRO A 395 4.92 -2.56 12.23
N ILE A 396 4.91 -3.17 11.05
CA ILE A 396 5.12 -2.43 9.80
C ILE A 396 3.82 -1.66 9.52
N ALA A 397 3.94 -0.33 9.40
CA ALA A 397 2.78 0.54 9.17
C ALA A 397 2.40 0.54 7.67
N PHE A 398 1.76 -0.54 7.22
CA PHE A 398 1.31 -0.65 5.83
C PHE A 398 0.18 0.35 5.57
N PRO A 399 0.11 0.92 4.36
CA PRO A 399 -0.98 1.83 4.03
C PRO A 399 -2.32 1.08 3.94
N LEU A 400 -3.40 1.79 4.25
CA LEU A 400 -4.74 1.23 4.09
C LEU A 400 -5.14 1.27 2.61
N PRO A 401 -5.79 0.23 2.10
CA PRO A 401 -6.25 0.23 0.71
C PRO A 401 -7.39 1.22 0.52
N MET A 402 -7.40 1.89 -0.65
CA MET A 402 -8.36 2.94 -0.97
C MET A 402 -9.33 2.56 -2.10
N TYR A 403 -9.07 1.47 -2.82
CA TYR A 403 -9.82 1.11 -4.01
C TYR A 403 -10.53 -0.23 -3.80
N THR A 404 -11.86 -0.22 -3.85
CA THR A 404 -12.67 -1.39 -3.56
C THR A 404 -13.51 -1.79 -4.77
N ARG A 405 -13.52 -3.10 -5.09
CA ARG A 405 -14.35 -3.68 -6.14
C ARG A 405 -15.10 -4.89 -5.61
N ALA A 406 -16.27 -5.16 -6.17
CA ALA A 406 -17.01 -6.38 -5.88
C ALA A 406 -16.52 -7.49 -6.82
N ILE A 407 -16.29 -8.67 -6.26
CA ILE A 407 -15.76 -9.81 -7.01
C ILE A 407 -16.86 -10.88 -7.16
N TYR A 408 -17.03 -11.37 -8.40
CA TYR A 408 -18.04 -12.35 -8.77
C TYR A 408 -17.40 -13.53 -9.49
N ALA A 409 -17.81 -14.74 -9.12
CA ALA A 409 -17.33 -15.95 -9.79
C ALA A 409 -17.81 -15.97 -11.25
N LYS A 410 -16.92 -16.27 -12.19
CA LYS A 410 -17.29 -16.47 -13.59
C LYS A 410 -18.08 -17.77 -13.77
N LYS A 411 -17.77 -18.78 -12.97
CA LYS A 411 -18.44 -20.08 -13.00
C LYS A 411 -19.18 -20.30 -11.68
N LYS A 412 -20.45 -20.65 -11.77
CA LYS A 412 -21.28 -20.95 -10.61
C LYS A 412 -20.63 -22.05 -9.77
N GLY A 413 -20.54 -21.85 -8.45
CA GLY A 413 -19.97 -22.81 -7.52
C GLY A 413 -18.48 -22.61 -7.23
N GLU A 414 -17.84 -21.61 -7.82
CA GLU A 414 -16.42 -21.33 -7.56
C GLU A 414 -16.18 -20.28 -6.44
N GLU A 415 -17.24 -19.86 -5.76
CA GLU A 415 -17.17 -18.83 -4.72
C GLU A 415 -16.20 -19.20 -3.59
N GLU A 416 -16.18 -20.47 -3.18
CA GLU A 416 -15.27 -20.97 -2.14
C GLU A 416 -13.81 -20.96 -2.62
N LYS A 417 -13.59 -21.28 -3.89
CA LYS A 417 -12.25 -21.25 -4.49
C LYS A 417 -11.71 -19.83 -4.50
N ILE A 418 -12.57 -18.84 -4.83
CA ILE A 418 -12.22 -17.41 -4.82
C ILE A 418 -11.82 -17.01 -3.39
N ALA A 419 -12.63 -17.37 -2.40
CA ALA A 419 -12.35 -17.03 -1.00
C ALA A 419 -11.01 -17.62 -0.54
N THR A 420 -10.72 -18.87 -0.89
CA THR A 420 -9.46 -19.55 -0.56
C THR A 420 -8.28 -18.85 -1.24
N ALA A 421 -8.41 -18.51 -2.53
CA ALA A 421 -7.36 -17.83 -3.29
C ALA A 421 -7.07 -16.44 -2.70
N LEU A 422 -8.11 -15.68 -2.39
CA LEU A 422 -7.97 -14.35 -1.80
C LEU A 422 -7.30 -14.41 -0.43
N ASN A 423 -7.66 -15.38 0.40
CA ASN A 423 -7.04 -15.56 1.72
C ASN A 423 -5.53 -15.82 1.59
N ARG A 424 -5.12 -16.64 0.62
CA ARG A 424 -3.69 -16.89 0.38
C ARG A 424 -2.96 -15.65 -0.14
N LEU A 425 -3.62 -14.86 -0.99
CA LEU A 425 -3.04 -13.60 -1.48
C LEU A 425 -2.91 -12.56 -0.35
N MET A 426 -3.85 -12.54 0.59
CA MET A 426 -3.78 -11.69 1.79
C MET A 426 -2.58 -12.06 2.67
N ASP A 427 -2.19 -13.33 2.73
CA ASP A 427 -0.98 -13.76 3.44
C ASP A 427 0.28 -13.16 2.83
N GLU A 428 0.30 -12.97 1.51
CA GLU A 428 1.44 -12.38 0.79
C GLU A 428 1.44 -10.85 0.85
N ASP A 429 0.25 -10.24 0.88
CA ASP A 429 0.10 -8.79 0.73
C ASP A 429 -0.85 -8.23 1.79
N PRO A 430 -0.30 -7.58 2.83
CA PRO A 430 -1.11 -7.01 3.91
C PRO A 430 -2.03 -5.86 3.49
N THR A 431 -1.86 -5.30 2.29
CA THR A 431 -2.73 -4.23 1.78
C THR A 431 -3.97 -4.75 1.05
N ILE A 432 -4.11 -6.07 0.91
CA ILE A 432 -5.34 -6.67 0.37
C ILE A 432 -6.31 -6.89 1.54
N ILE A 433 -7.50 -6.31 1.47
CA ILE A 433 -8.56 -6.52 2.46
C ILE A 433 -9.77 -7.10 1.74
N VAL A 434 -10.29 -8.19 2.28
CA VAL A 434 -11.48 -8.86 1.75
C VAL A 434 -12.57 -8.83 2.81
N THR A 435 -13.74 -8.31 2.44
CA THR A 435 -14.90 -8.25 3.34
C THR A 435 -16.12 -8.80 2.61
N LYS A 436 -17.10 -9.28 3.39
CA LYS A 436 -18.38 -9.72 2.85
C LYS A 436 -19.45 -8.74 3.32
N ASN A 437 -20.13 -8.10 2.37
CA ASN A 437 -21.21 -7.18 2.70
C ASN A 437 -22.45 -8.00 3.08
N SER A 438 -22.93 -7.82 4.31
CA SER A 438 -24.05 -8.59 4.84
C SER A 438 -25.39 -8.22 4.19
N VAL A 439 -25.49 -7.01 3.64
CA VAL A 439 -26.71 -6.49 3.01
C VAL A 439 -26.78 -6.90 1.53
N THR A 440 -25.76 -6.54 0.75
CA THR A 440 -25.72 -6.83 -0.69
C THR A 440 -25.28 -8.25 -1.03
N LYS A 441 -24.72 -8.96 -0.02
CA LYS A 441 -24.16 -10.32 -0.15
C LYS A 441 -22.91 -10.38 -1.02
N GLU A 442 -22.40 -9.25 -1.47
CA GLU A 442 -21.17 -9.16 -2.29
C GLU A 442 -19.93 -9.49 -1.48
N THR A 443 -18.97 -10.11 -2.15
CA THR A 443 -17.59 -10.18 -1.65
C THR A 443 -16.85 -8.97 -2.23
N LEU A 444 -16.30 -8.14 -1.35
CA LEU A 444 -15.58 -6.92 -1.72
C LEU A 444 -14.08 -7.13 -1.51
N VAL A 445 -13.29 -6.78 -2.51
CA VAL A 445 -11.82 -6.79 -2.43
C VAL A 445 -11.32 -5.36 -2.53
N SER A 446 -10.48 -4.98 -1.57
CA SER A 446 -9.86 -3.65 -1.51
C SER A 446 -8.36 -3.77 -1.71
N GLY A 447 -7.80 -2.88 -2.50
CA GLY A 447 -6.38 -2.77 -2.77
C GLY A 447 -5.96 -1.31 -2.88
N MET A 448 -4.70 -1.07 -3.19
CA MET A 448 -4.14 0.28 -3.23
C MET A 448 -4.62 1.10 -4.44
N GLY A 449 -4.95 0.42 -5.53
CA GLY A 449 -5.41 1.07 -6.75
C GLY A 449 -5.87 0.05 -7.78
N ASP A 450 -6.23 0.53 -8.96
CA ASP A 450 -6.75 -0.30 -10.04
C ASP A 450 -5.71 -1.31 -10.54
N GLN A 451 -4.44 -0.91 -10.70
CA GLN A 451 -3.37 -1.82 -11.12
C GLN A 451 -3.15 -2.93 -10.10
N HIS A 452 -3.20 -2.59 -8.81
CA HIS A 452 -3.05 -3.58 -7.73
C HIS A 452 -4.17 -4.63 -7.82
N ILE A 453 -5.42 -4.20 -7.97
CA ILE A 453 -6.58 -5.12 -8.08
C ILE A 453 -6.47 -6.01 -9.35
N GLU A 454 -6.03 -5.46 -10.48
CA GLU A 454 -5.81 -6.24 -11.71
C GLU A 454 -4.78 -7.35 -11.48
N ILE A 455 -3.69 -7.02 -10.78
CA ILE A 455 -2.64 -8.00 -10.47
C ILE A 455 -3.17 -9.09 -9.53
N ILE A 456 -3.99 -8.72 -8.54
CA ILE A 456 -4.65 -9.72 -7.67
C ILE A 456 -5.45 -10.71 -8.52
N MET A 457 -6.22 -10.22 -9.51
CA MET A 457 -7.02 -11.08 -10.39
C MET A 457 -6.11 -11.98 -11.25
N GLU A 458 -5.03 -11.45 -11.80
CA GLU A 458 -4.08 -12.23 -12.60
C GLU A 458 -3.41 -13.32 -11.76
N ARG A 459 -3.03 -13.00 -10.52
CA ARG A 459 -2.43 -13.97 -9.60
C ARG A 459 -3.42 -15.06 -9.20
N MET A 460 -4.68 -14.72 -8.96
CA MET A 460 -5.74 -15.69 -8.69
C MET A 460 -5.83 -16.71 -9.82
N LYS A 461 -5.85 -16.22 -11.05
CA LYS A 461 -5.94 -17.09 -12.23
C LYS A 461 -4.67 -17.95 -12.38
N ARG A 462 -3.49 -17.33 -12.25
CA ARG A 462 -2.21 -18.02 -12.47
C ARG A 462 -1.87 -19.03 -11.37
N LYS A 463 -1.98 -18.62 -10.11
CA LYS A 463 -1.56 -19.45 -8.97
C LYS A 463 -2.61 -20.44 -8.52
N PHE A 464 -3.90 -20.11 -8.67
CA PHE A 464 -4.99 -20.91 -8.09
C PHE A 464 -6.02 -21.42 -9.12
N GLY A 465 -5.86 -21.05 -10.40
CA GLY A 465 -6.74 -21.50 -11.47
C GLY A 465 -8.16 -20.97 -11.39
N VAL A 466 -8.39 -19.85 -10.73
CA VAL A 466 -9.72 -19.28 -10.49
C VAL A 466 -9.85 -17.95 -11.23
N GLU A 467 -10.92 -17.82 -12.02
CA GLU A 467 -11.24 -16.57 -12.70
C GLU A 467 -12.48 -15.94 -12.07
N ALA A 468 -12.47 -14.62 -12.01
CA ALA A 468 -13.58 -13.85 -11.46
C ALA A 468 -13.77 -12.57 -12.26
N ASP A 469 -14.95 -11.98 -12.12
CA ASP A 469 -15.28 -10.66 -12.69
C ASP A 469 -15.28 -9.62 -11.58
N LEU A 470 -14.85 -8.41 -11.92
CA LEU A 470 -14.89 -7.25 -11.03
C LEU A 470 -16.02 -6.33 -11.46
N ARG A 471 -16.75 -5.81 -10.48
CA ARG A 471 -17.83 -4.84 -10.70
C ARG A 471 -17.74 -3.75 -9.65
N ALA A 472 -18.33 -2.59 -9.93
CA ALA A 472 -18.49 -1.55 -8.93
C ALA A 472 -19.35 -2.11 -7.77
N PRO A 473 -19.01 -1.85 -6.52
CA PRO A 473 -19.84 -2.29 -5.39
C PRO A 473 -21.25 -1.73 -5.52
N ILE A 474 -22.25 -2.53 -5.16
CA ILE A 474 -23.65 -2.09 -5.18
C ILE A 474 -23.82 -0.98 -4.14
N VAL A 475 -24.44 0.12 -4.54
CA VAL A 475 -24.79 1.20 -3.61
C VAL A 475 -25.97 0.71 -2.74
N GLU A 476 -25.83 0.84 -1.44
CA GLU A 476 -26.86 0.40 -0.48
C GLU A 476 -27.97 1.44 -0.36
N TYR A 477 -28.77 1.58 -1.41
CA TYR A 477 -29.95 2.48 -1.36
C TYR A 477 -30.94 1.98 -0.31
N ARG A 478 -31.78 2.90 0.16
CA ARG A 478 -32.90 2.63 1.08
C ARG A 478 -34.13 3.35 0.56
N GLU A 479 -35.30 2.93 1.04
CA GLU A 479 -36.57 3.60 0.75
C GLU A 479 -37.16 4.08 2.07
N THR A 480 -37.90 5.16 2.03
CA THR A 480 -38.64 5.68 3.16
C THR A 480 -39.84 6.48 2.66
N ILE A 481 -40.54 7.15 3.56
CA ILE A 481 -41.72 7.95 3.26
C ILE A 481 -41.57 9.37 3.77
N ARG A 482 -42.21 10.30 3.11
CA ARG A 482 -42.24 11.72 3.53
C ARG A 482 -43.66 12.18 3.91
N GLY A 483 -44.65 11.32 3.78
CA GLY A 483 -46.05 11.60 4.12
C GLY A 483 -46.63 10.54 5.04
N THR A 484 -47.89 10.72 5.38
CA THR A 484 -48.63 9.80 6.24
C THR A 484 -49.75 9.17 5.39
N ALA A 485 -50.03 7.90 5.61
CA ALA A 485 -51.14 7.21 4.95
C ALA A 485 -51.87 6.33 5.95
N GLU A 486 -53.19 6.26 5.81
CA GLU A 486 -54.03 5.36 6.56
C GLU A 486 -54.74 4.47 5.54
N VAL A 487 -54.53 3.16 5.61
CA VAL A 487 -55.00 2.22 4.62
C VAL A 487 -55.47 0.90 5.25
N GLU A 488 -56.26 0.16 4.48
CA GLU A 488 -56.63 -1.22 4.86
C GLU A 488 -55.97 -2.23 3.92
N GLY A 489 -55.59 -3.37 4.48
CA GLY A 489 -55.20 -4.55 3.74
C GLY A 489 -56.12 -5.71 4.08
N LYS A 490 -56.73 -6.30 3.07
CA LYS A 490 -57.71 -7.37 3.27
C LYS A 490 -57.40 -8.53 2.40
N HIS A 491 -57.06 -9.66 3.01
CA HIS A 491 -56.81 -10.92 2.30
C HIS A 491 -58.03 -11.83 2.53
N LYS A 492 -58.76 -12.12 1.47
CA LYS A 492 -59.88 -13.06 1.53
C LYS A 492 -59.79 -14.01 0.33
N LYS A 493 -59.71 -15.29 0.61
CA LYS A 493 -59.61 -16.33 -0.42
C LYS A 493 -60.50 -17.51 -0.01
N GLN A 494 -61.36 -17.95 -0.91
CA GLN A 494 -62.16 -19.15 -0.73
C GLN A 494 -61.84 -20.14 -1.86
N SER A 495 -61.34 -21.29 -1.50
CA SER A 495 -61.01 -22.37 -2.45
C SER A 495 -61.33 -23.70 -1.83
N GLY A 496 -62.59 -24.17 -2.00
CA GLY A 496 -63.09 -25.46 -1.57
C GLY A 496 -62.57 -26.04 -0.25
N GLY A 497 -63.24 -25.88 0.85
CA GLY A 497 -62.80 -26.30 2.15
C GLY A 497 -62.58 -25.09 3.07
N HIS A 498 -61.40 -25.05 3.73
CA HIS A 498 -61.07 -23.87 4.59
C HIS A 498 -60.67 -22.67 3.77
N GLY A 499 -61.28 -21.54 3.98
CA GLY A 499 -60.90 -20.29 3.39
C GLY A 499 -59.70 -19.63 4.11
N GLN A 500 -59.29 -18.44 3.63
CA GLN A 500 -58.29 -17.59 4.29
C GLN A 500 -58.90 -16.21 4.48
N TYR A 501 -58.69 -15.65 5.66
CA TYR A 501 -59.18 -14.32 5.97
C TYR A 501 -58.24 -13.59 6.92
N GLY A 502 -57.76 -12.41 6.51
CA GLY A 502 -57.05 -11.47 7.33
C GLY A 502 -57.35 -10.04 6.94
N HIS A 503 -57.60 -9.16 7.89
CA HIS A 503 -57.93 -7.79 7.58
C HIS A 503 -57.32 -6.85 8.66
N VAL A 504 -56.56 -5.89 8.20
CA VAL A 504 -55.87 -4.89 9.06
C VAL A 504 -56.10 -3.50 8.49
N VAL A 505 -56.22 -2.53 9.42
CA VAL A 505 -56.22 -1.08 9.11
C VAL A 505 -55.02 -0.50 9.82
N ILE A 506 -54.14 0.14 9.05
CA ILE A 506 -52.88 0.67 9.57
C ILE A 506 -52.72 2.13 9.23
N LYS A 507 -51.92 2.82 10.05
CA LYS A 507 -51.43 4.16 9.78
C LYS A 507 -49.92 4.06 9.65
N MET A 508 -49.37 4.60 8.57
CA MET A 508 -47.92 4.63 8.33
C MET A 508 -47.45 6.08 8.39
N GLU A 509 -46.46 6.34 9.23
CA GLU A 509 -45.90 7.68 9.46
C GLU A 509 -44.39 7.66 9.37
N PRO A 510 -43.74 8.77 8.91
CA PRO A 510 -42.28 8.83 8.94
C PRO A 510 -41.74 8.97 10.36
N LEU A 511 -40.62 8.31 10.64
CA LEU A 511 -39.82 8.50 11.85
C LEU A 511 -38.64 9.44 11.55
N PRO A 512 -38.05 10.05 12.58
CA PRO A 512 -36.78 10.76 12.39
C PRO A 512 -35.68 9.86 11.77
N PRO A 513 -34.78 10.44 10.98
CA PRO A 513 -33.74 9.67 10.35
C PRO A 513 -32.91 8.82 11.34
N GLY A 514 -32.71 7.55 11.00
CA GLY A 514 -31.91 6.61 11.78
C GLY A 514 -32.70 5.83 12.84
N GLU A 515 -33.98 6.10 13.02
CA GLU A 515 -34.78 5.38 14.02
C GLU A 515 -35.32 4.04 13.55
N GLY A 516 -35.21 3.74 12.25
CA GLY A 516 -35.49 2.41 11.71
C GLY A 516 -36.99 2.07 11.64
N PHE A 517 -37.50 1.35 12.63
CA PHE A 517 -38.85 0.80 12.57
C PHE A 517 -39.50 0.81 13.96
N GLU A 518 -40.74 1.29 14.02
CA GLU A 518 -41.55 1.20 15.22
C GLU A 518 -42.93 0.63 14.88
N PHE A 519 -43.38 -0.36 15.63
CA PHE A 519 -44.71 -0.93 15.49
C PHE A 519 -45.51 -0.57 16.75
N VAL A 520 -46.69 -0.01 16.55
CA VAL A 520 -47.59 0.42 17.64
C VAL A 520 -48.93 -0.32 17.48
N ASP A 521 -49.37 -0.95 18.54
CA ASP A 521 -50.67 -1.64 18.61
C ASP A 521 -51.67 -0.72 19.29
N LYS A 522 -52.68 -0.29 18.53
CA LYS A 522 -53.82 0.50 19.05
C LYS A 522 -55.18 -0.19 18.82
N ILE A 523 -55.16 -1.53 18.77
CA ILE A 523 -56.40 -2.30 18.61
C ILE A 523 -57.29 -2.11 19.81
N PHE A 524 -58.56 -1.86 19.51
CA PHE A 524 -59.62 -1.71 20.53
C PHE A 524 -60.66 -2.81 20.34
N GLY A 525 -61.22 -3.31 21.43
CA GLY A 525 -62.32 -4.27 21.41
C GLY A 525 -62.01 -5.64 20.80
N GLY A 526 -60.72 -5.96 20.60
CA GLY A 526 -60.33 -7.26 20.03
C GLY A 526 -60.62 -7.41 18.54
N ALA A 527 -60.70 -6.28 17.81
CA ALA A 527 -60.95 -6.29 16.37
C ALA A 527 -59.96 -7.19 15.58
N VAL A 528 -58.67 -7.20 16.02
CA VAL A 528 -57.69 -8.18 15.64
C VAL A 528 -57.34 -8.98 16.89
N PRO A 529 -57.56 -10.31 16.93
CA PRO A 529 -57.22 -11.11 18.11
C PRO A 529 -55.75 -10.98 18.49
N ARG A 530 -55.46 -10.89 19.77
CA ARG A 530 -54.08 -10.73 20.31
C ARG A 530 -53.08 -11.74 19.72
N GLN A 531 -53.53 -12.95 19.47
CA GLN A 531 -52.70 -14.04 18.93
C GLN A 531 -52.17 -13.74 17.53
N TYR A 532 -52.85 -12.88 16.76
CA TYR A 532 -52.48 -12.53 15.38
C TYR A 532 -51.70 -11.22 15.26
N ILE A 533 -51.62 -10.41 16.33
CA ILE A 533 -50.89 -9.13 16.31
C ILE A 533 -49.39 -9.33 16.06
N PRO A 534 -48.72 -10.34 16.70
CA PRO A 534 -47.32 -10.65 16.34
C PRO A 534 -47.15 -11.01 14.87
N ALA A 535 -48.11 -11.69 14.24
CA ALA A 535 -48.07 -12.04 12.82
C ALA A 535 -48.19 -10.78 11.95
N VAL A 536 -48.98 -9.80 12.36
CA VAL A 536 -49.08 -8.50 11.68
C VAL A 536 -47.75 -7.77 11.72
N GLU A 537 -47.12 -7.65 12.90
CA GLU A 537 -45.81 -7.00 13.05
C GLU A 537 -44.74 -7.73 12.22
N LYS A 538 -44.71 -9.06 12.26
CA LYS A 538 -43.78 -9.86 11.48
C LYS A 538 -43.99 -9.63 10.00
N GLY A 539 -45.24 -9.59 9.53
CA GLY A 539 -45.57 -9.29 8.13
C GLY A 539 -45.08 -7.92 7.68
N MET A 540 -45.20 -6.92 8.58
CA MET A 540 -44.66 -5.58 8.30
C MET A 540 -43.15 -5.57 8.20
N ARG A 541 -42.45 -6.23 9.15
CA ARG A 541 -40.97 -6.33 9.10
C ARG A 541 -40.46 -7.03 7.85
N GLU A 542 -41.12 -8.13 7.46
CA GLU A 542 -40.77 -8.84 6.21
C GLU A 542 -41.03 -7.96 4.99
N SER A 543 -42.14 -7.20 4.99
CA SER A 543 -42.47 -6.30 3.88
C SER A 543 -41.44 -5.18 3.73
N MET A 544 -40.80 -4.74 4.84
CA MET A 544 -39.79 -3.69 4.81
C MET A 544 -38.49 -4.13 4.13
N GLU A 545 -38.27 -5.43 3.96
CA GLU A 545 -37.04 -5.92 3.30
C GLU A 545 -37.01 -5.54 1.82
N HIS A 546 -38.18 -5.35 1.20
CA HIS A 546 -38.29 -5.04 -0.23
C HIS A 546 -39.31 -3.91 -0.47
N GLY A 547 -38.81 -2.69 -0.59
CA GLY A 547 -39.64 -1.52 -0.86
C GLY A 547 -40.27 -1.53 -2.24
N ILE A 548 -41.23 -0.66 -2.45
CA ILE A 548 -42.06 -0.62 -3.67
C ILE A 548 -41.43 0.14 -4.84
N LEU A 549 -40.47 1.05 -4.56
CA LEU A 549 -39.87 1.88 -5.63
C LEU A 549 -38.87 1.08 -6.45
N ALA A 550 -37.88 0.51 -5.80
CA ALA A 550 -36.78 -0.20 -6.47
C ALA A 550 -36.38 -1.50 -5.75
N GLY A 551 -37.17 -1.91 -4.75
CA GLY A 551 -36.91 -3.16 -4.02
C GLY A 551 -35.89 -3.04 -2.90
N TYR A 552 -35.46 -1.83 -2.54
CA TYR A 552 -34.50 -1.63 -1.46
C TYR A 552 -35.18 -1.65 -0.10
N PRO A 553 -34.42 -1.96 0.99
CA PRO A 553 -35.03 -1.97 2.33
C PRO A 553 -35.66 -0.64 2.71
N VAL A 554 -36.81 -0.72 3.38
CA VAL A 554 -37.54 0.45 3.89
C VAL A 554 -37.07 0.73 5.31
N VAL A 555 -36.81 2.01 5.64
CA VAL A 555 -36.39 2.45 6.97
C VAL A 555 -37.14 3.68 7.40
N ASP A 556 -37.08 3.97 8.72
CA ASP A 556 -37.60 5.20 9.34
C ASP A 556 -39.10 5.36 9.16
N VAL A 557 -39.83 4.28 9.45
CA VAL A 557 -41.30 4.29 9.42
C VAL A 557 -41.89 3.77 10.74
N ARG A 558 -42.99 4.38 11.14
CA ARG A 558 -43.83 3.91 12.23
C ARG A 558 -45.12 3.35 11.61
N ILE A 559 -45.47 2.14 12.00
CA ILE A 559 -46.73 1.52 11.58
C ILE A 559 -47.56 1.30 12.82
N THR A 560 -48.76 1.94 12.84
CA THR A 560 -49.74 1.78 13.91
C THR A 560 -50.88 0.91 13.40
N LEU A 561 -51.11 -0.21 14.07
CA LEU A 561 -52.27 -1.07 13.80
C LEU A 561 -53.49 -0.48 14.53
N LEU A 562 -54.38 0.06 13.72
CA LEU A 562 -55.56 0.81 14.23
C LEU A 562 -56.81 -0.06 14.42
N ASP A 563 -57.07 -0.94 13.43
CA ASP A 563 -58.31 -1.70 13.39
C ASP A 563 -58.12 -2.94 12.52
N GLY A 564 -59.14 -3.70 12.35
CA GLY A 564 -59.14 -4.87 11.48
C GLY A 564 -60.40 -5.72 11.71
N SER A 565 -60.42 -6.90 11.17
CA SER A 565 -61.46 -7.90 11.44
C SER A 565 -60.91 -9.29 11.22
N TYR A 566 -61.60 -10.27 11.77
CA TYR A 566 -61.17 -11.68 11.66
C TYR A 566 -62.39 -12.56 11.38
N HIS A 567 -62.12 -13.76 10.92
CA HIS A 567 -63.13 -14.80 10.73
C HIS A 567 -62.84 -15.97 11.63
N THR A 568 -63.85 -16.44 12.38
CA THR A 568 -63.65 -17.46 13.39
C THR A 568 -63.01 -18.78 12.92
N VAL A 569 -63.19 -19.09 11.65
CA VAL A 569 -62.68 -20.36 11.06
C VAL A 569 -61.52 -20.10 10.06
N ASP A 570 -61.61 -19.05 9.23
CA ASP A 570 -60.69 -18.81 8.13
C ASP A 570 -59.47 -17.95 8.43
N SER A 571 -59.42 -17.35 9.63
CA SER A 571 -58.30 -16.51 10.01
C SER A 571 -57.10 -17.38 10.49
N SER A 572 -55.88 -16.94 10.13
CA SER A 572 -54.66 -17.60 10.52
C SER A 572 -53.52 -16.57 10.54
N GLU A 573 -52.42 -16.95 11.17
CA GLU A 573 -51.18 -16.10 11.13
C GLU A 573 -50.79 -15.76 9.70
N MET A 574 -50.82 -16.74 8.82
CA MET A 574 -50.46 -16.55 7.39
C MET A 574 -51.38 -15.54 6.72
N ALA A 575 -52.72 -15.64 6.96
CA ALA A 575 -53.69 -14.73 6.37
C ALA A 575 -53.43 -13.28 6.84
N PHE A 576 -53.11 -13.07 8.13
CA PHE A 576 -52.76 -11.75 8.65
C PHE A 576 -51.42 -11.24 8.15
N LYS A 577 -50.44 -12.10 7.93
CA LYS A 577 -49.17 -11.70 7.30
C LYS A 577 -49.40 -11.21 5.87
N ILE A 578 -50.22 -11.90 5.09
CA ILE A 578 -50.56 -11.52 3.72
C ILE A 578 -51.33 -10.17 3.73
N ALA A 579 -52.29 -10.04 4.60
CA ALA A 579 -53.05 -8.77 4.77
C ALA A 579 -52.12 -7.63 5.14
N SER A 580 -51.13 -7.86 6.01
CA SER A 580 -50.11 -6.88 6.42
C SER A 580 -49.26 -6.43 5.24
N ASN A 581 -48.82 -7.38 4.42
CA ASN A 581 -48.02 -7.07 3.22
C ASN A 581 -48.85 -6.21 2.23
N MET A 582 -50.12 -6.54 2.03
CA MET A 582 -51.02 -5.76 1.17
C MET A 582 -51.19 -4.35 1.69
N ALA A 583 -51.43 -4.20 3.00
CA ALA A 583 -51.56 -2.90 3.65
C ALA A 583 -50.25 -2.08 3.53
N PHE A 584 -49.13 -2.72 3.79
CA PHE A 584 -47.80 -2.08 3.71
C PHE A 584 -47.55 -1.48 2.33
N LYS A 585 -47.74 -2.28 1.27
CA LYS A 585 -47.53 -1.80 -0.11
C LYS A 585 -48.44 -0.61 -0.45
N LYS A 586 -49.72 -0.70 -0.06
CA LYS A 586 -50.70 0.34 -0.30
C LYS A 586 -50.36 1.64 0.46
N ALA A 587 -49.89 1.49 1.71
CA ALA A 587 -49.51 2.64 2.55
C ALA A 587 -48.25 3.31 1.95
N MET A 588 -47.27 2.52 1.51
CA MET A 588 -46.08 3.07 0.87
C MET A 588 -46.44 3.90 -0.36
N GLU A 589 -47.31 3.40 -1.23
CA GLU A 589 -47.76 4.13 -2.44
C GLU A 589 -48.36 5.50 -2.10
N GLN A 590 -49.13 5.59 -1.01
CA GLN A 590 -49.84 6.80 -0.62
C GLN A 590 -49.02 7.75 0.25
N ALA A 591 -47.97 7.26 0.92
CA ALA A 591 -47.22 8.03 1.92
C ALA A 591 -46.01 8.77 1.31
N LYS A 592 -46.03 9.07 0.03
CA LYS A 592 -44.94 9.79 -0.67
C LYS A 592 -43.59 9.06 -0.52
N PRO A 593 -43.43 7.90 -1.10
CA PRO A 593 -42.17 7.14 -0.97
C PRO A 593 -41.01 7.84 -1.68
N VAL A 594 -39.82 7.79 -1.08
CA VAL A 594 -38.59 8.37 -1.64
C VAL A 594 -37.46 7.38 -1.55
N LEU A 595 -36.52 7.48 -2.51
CA LEU A 595 -35.31 6.71 -2.53
C LEU A 595 -34.21 7.50 -1.79
N MET A 596 -33.45 6.82 -0.95
CA MET A 596 -32.36 7.43 -0.18
C MET A 596 -31.03 6.77 -0.54
N GLU A 597 -29.97 7.56 -0.50
CA GLU A 597 -28.60 7.11 -0.76
C GLU A 597 -27.68 7.36 0.44
N PRO A 598 -26.68 6.49 0.63
CA PRO A 598 -25.72 6.71 1.72
C PRO A 598 -24.75 7.84 1.37
N VAL A 599 -24.49 8.70 2.36
CA VAL A 599 -23.53 9.82 2.28
C VAL A 599 -22.38 9.51 3.23
N TYR A 600 -21.16 9.69 2.73
CA TYR A 600 -19.93 9.40 3.47
C TYR A 600 -19.18 10.69 3.78
N ASN A 601 -18.58 10.74 4.96
CA ASN A 601 -17.56 11.74 5.27
C ASN A 601 -16.26 11.32 4.62
N LEU A 602 -15.66 12.25 3.89
CA LEU A 602 -14.35 12.09 3.25
C LEU A 602 -13.37 13.07 3.87
N ASP A 603 -12.20 12.56 4.27
CA ASP A 603 -11.05 13.37 4.63
C ASP A 603 -9.98 13.10 3.55
N VAL A 604 -9.74 14.10 2.68
CA VAL A 604 -8.83 13.97 1.53
C VAL A 604 -7.52 14.68 1.84
N TYR A 605 -6.42 13.97 1.77
CA TYR A 605 -5.08 14.48 2.04
C TYR A 605 -4.32 14.67 0.74
N CYS A 606 -3.80 15.87 0.51
CA CYS A 606 -3.08 16.21 -0.72
C CYS A 606 -2.12 17.38 -0.47
N ALA A 607 -1.28 17.70 -1.45
CA ALA A 607 -0.45 18.91 -1.38
C ALA A 607 -1.37 20.14 -1.26
N GLU A 608 -0.97 21.10 -0.45
CA GLU A 608 -1.74 22.33 -0.22
C GLU A 608 -2.09 23.05 -1.54
N SER A 609 -1.15 23.04 -2.50
CA SER A 609 -1.35 23.60 -3.83
C SER A 609 -2.45 22.92 -4.65
N MET A 610 -2.81 21.69 -4.30
CA MET A 610 -3.81 20.89 -5.03
C MET A 610 -5.18 20.90 -4.36
N MET A 611 -5.32 21.51 -3.18
CA MET A 611 -6.60 21.53 -2.45
C MET A 611 -7.74 22.16 -3.28
N GLY A 612 -7.43 23.20 -4.05
CA GLY A 612 -8.42 23.83 -4.92
C GLY A 612 -8.99 22.90 -5.98
N ASP A 613 -8.13 22.11 -6.60
CA ASP A 613 -8.52 21.13 -7.61
C ASP A 613 -9.35 19.99 -6.98
N VAL A 614 -8.95 19.54 -5.78
CA VAL A 614 -9.69 18.52 -5.02
C VAL A 614 -11.09 19.02 -4.68
N ILE A 615 -11.22 20.26 -4.21
CA ILE A 615 -12.51 20.88 -3.89
C ILE A 615 -13.39 20.95 -5.15
N GLY A 616 -12.82 21.39 -6.28
CA GLY A 616 -13.52 21.44 -7.57
C GLY A 616 -14.05 20.07 -8.00
N ASP A 617 -13.23 19.04 -7.87
CA ASP A 617 -13.61 17.67 -8.21
C ASP A 617 -14.73 17.16 -7.30
N LEU A 618 -14.60 17.37 -5.97
CA LEU A 618 -15.62 16.94 -5.02
C LEU A 618 -16.96 17.65 -5.25
N ASN A 619 -16.93 18.93 -5.59
CA ASN A 619 -18.13 19.67 -5.96
C ASN A 619 -18.81 19.05 -7.19
N SER A 620 -18.04 18.61 -8.18
CA SER A 620 -18.60 17.95 -9.37
C SER A 620 -19.23 16.60 -9.04
N LYS A 621 -18.86 16.00 -7.92
CA LYS A 621 -19.37 14.73 -7.41
C LYS A 621 -20.49 14.93 -6.36
N ARG A 622 -21.15 16.06 -6.42
CA ARG A 622 -22.23 16.42 -5.48
C ARG A 622 -21.75 16.49 -4.02
N GLY A 623 -20.44 16.72 -3.84
CA GLY A 623 -19.86 16.83 -2.51
C GLY A 623 -20.20 18.17 -1.84
N ARG A 624 -20.34 18.14 -0.53
CA ARG A 624 -20.51 19.32 0.30
C ARG A 624 -19.25 19.51 1.12
N ILE A 625 -18.51 20.56 0.83
CA ILE A 625 -17.24 20.82 1.52
C ILE A 625 -17.56 21.32 2.95
N LEU A 626 -17.01 20.65 3.94
CA LEU A 626 -17.19 21.00 5.37
C LEU A 626 -16.06 21.90 5.88
N GLY A 627 -14.89 21.79 5.28
CA GLY A 627 -13.76 22.59 5.71
C GLY A 627 -12.47 22.17 5.02
N MET A 628 -11.43 22.94 5.26
CA MET A 628 -10.09 22.65 4.81
C MET A 628 -9.10 23.06 5.89
N GLN A 629 -7.99 22.37 5.96
CA GLN A 629 -6.98 22.54 6.99
C GLN A 629 -5.60 22.35 6.39
N SER A 630 -4.71 23.30 6.67
CA SER A 630 -3.29 23.13 6.34
C SER A 630 -2.65 22.23 7.40
N LEU A 631 -1.83 21.31 6.95
CA LEU A 631 -1.09 20.39 7.80
C LEU A 631 0.40 20.72 7.70
N GLU A 632 1.22 19.96 8.36
CA GLU A 632 2.67 20.12 8.29
C GLU A 632 3.21 19.71 6.91
N ASP A 633 4.40 20.16 6.59
CA ASP A 633 5.16 19.79 5.38
C ASP A 633 4.44 20.12 4.05
N GLY A 634 3.66 21.21 4.02
CA GLY A 634 2.98 21.64 2.79
C GLY A 634 1.81 20.76 2.36
N MET A 635 1.31 19.94 3.28
CA MET A 635 0.13 19.09 3.06
C MET A 635 -1.12 19.80 3.53
N GLY A 636 -2.26 19.40 2.98
CA GLY A 636 -3.55 19.87 3.42
C GLY A 636 -4.57 18.75 3.49
N CYS A 637 -5.64 19.00 4.22
CA CYS A 637 -6.79 18.10 4.33
C CYS A 637 -8.05 18.83 3.92
N VAL A 638 -8.82 18.25 3.00
CA VAL A 638 -10.14 18.72 2.59
C VAL A 638 -11.17 17.77 3.19
N LYS A 639 -12.11 18.29 3.97
CA LYS A 639 -13.19 17.51 4.57
C LYS A 639 -14.48 17.76 3.81
N ALA A 640 -15.18 16.69 3.43
CA ALA A 640 -16.40 16.79 2.65
C ALA A 640 -17.37 15.67 2.98
N GLN A 641 -18.65 15.90 2.67
CA GLN A 641 -19.67 14.85 2.63
C GLN A 641 -20.04 14.59 1.19
N VAL A 642 -19.96 13.33 0.76
CA VAL A 642 -20.16 12.96 -0.65
C VAL A 642 -21.05 11.72 -0.72
N PRO A 643 -22.04 11.69 -1.64
CA PRO A 643 -22.82 10.47 -1.85
C PRO A 643 -21.92 9.32 -2.32
N TYR A 644 -22.09 8.16 -1.74
CA TYR A 644 -21.29 6.98 -2.05
C TYR A 644 -21.30 6.63 -3.54
N ALA A 645 -22.43 6.83 -4.21
CA ALA A 645 -22.59 6.56 -5.62
C ALA A 645 -21.59 7.34 -6.51
N GLU A 646 -21.06 8.46 -6.03
CA GLU A 646 -20.13 9.33 -6.78
C GLU A 646 -18.67 8.99 -6.54
N ILE A 647 -18.35 8.13 -5.57
CA ILE A 647 -16.97 7.92 -5.11
C ILE A 647 -16.45 6.50 -5.27
N SER A 648 -17.15 5.64 -6.03
CA SER A 648 -16.71 4.25 -6.25
C SER A 648 -15.35 4.17 -6.98
N GLU A 649 -15.01 5.16 -7.80
CA GLU A 649 -13.75 5.25 -8.54
C GLU A 649 -12.84 6.35 -8.00
N TYR A 650 -13.13 6.91 -6.83
CA TYR A 650 -12.45 8.11 -6.33
C TYR A 650 -10.94 7.93 -6.15
N ALA A 651 -10.48 6.74 -5.78
CA ALA A 651 -9.04 6.47 -5.64
C ALA A 651 -8.30 6.74 -6.97
N VAL A 652 -8.91 6.34 -8.09
CA VAL A 652 -8.34 6.55 -9.43
C VAL A 652 -8.38 8.04 -9.78
N ASP A 653 -9.53 8.67 -9.57
CA ASP A 653 -9.72 10.10 -9.87
C ASP A 653 -8.75 10.97 -9.06
N LEU A 654 -8.62 10.71 -7.77
CA LEU A 654 -7.75 11.47 -6.87
C LEU A 654 -6.28 11.34 -7.29
N ARG A 655 -5.84 10.14 -7.63
CA ARG A 655 -4.47 9.93 -8.10
C ARG A 655 -4.19 10.68 -9.40
N ALA A 656 -5.12 10.64 -10.34
CA ALA A 656 -4.99 11.39 -11.59
C ALA A 656 -4.87 12.88 -11.31
N LEU A 657 -5.67 13.40 -10.40
CA LEU A 657 -5.71 14.83 -10.04
C LEU A 657 -4.46 15.27 -9.27
N THR A 658 -3.92 14.42 -8.41
CA THR A 658 -2.82 14.75 -7.49
C THR A 658 -1.49 14.11 -7.89
N GLN A 659 -1.39 13.62 -9.11
CA GLN A 659 -0.16 12.99 -9.63
C GLN A 659 0.29 11.80 -8.75
N GLY A 660 -0.67 11.08 -8.17
CA GLY A 660 -0.41 9.88 -7.38
C GLY A 660 -0.17 10.11 -5.89
N LEU A 661 -0.14 11.37 -5.44
CA LEU A 661 0.19 11.68 -4.04
C LEU A 661 -1.01 11.76 -3.10
N GLY A 662 -2.21 11.96 -3.65
CA GLY A 662 -3.41 12.13 -2.81
C GLY A 662 -3.86 10.81 -2.17
N THR A 663 -4.30 10.91 -0.91
CA THR A 663 -4.92 9.79 -0.19
C THR A 663 -6.22 10.27 0.44
N PHE A 664 -7.08 9.34 0.82
CA PHE A 664 -8.31 9.71 1.51
C PHE A 664 -8.76 8.61 2.47
N GLU A 665 -9.52 9.04 3.45
CA GLU A 665 -10.24 8.16 4.36
C GLU A 665 -11.74 8.43 4.17
N MET A 666 -12.57 7.41 4.29
CA MET A 666 -14.02 7.60 4.20
C MET A 666 -14.74 6.84 5.29
N LYS A 667 -15.83 7.42 5.76
CA LYS A 667 -16.65 6.83 6.82
C LYS A 667 -18.10 7.14 6.54
N PHE A 668 -18.98 6.14 6.65
CA PHE A 668 -20.42 6.32 6.53
C PHE A 668 -20.90 7.36 7.55
N ASP A 669 -21.75 8.28 7.10
CA ASP A 669 -22.34 9.30 7.96
C ASP A 669 -23.85 9.15 8.09
N HIS A 670 -24.60 9.29 6.99
CA HIS A 670 -26.07 9.27 7.05
C HIS A 670 -26.65 8.98 5.67
N TYR A 671 -27.98 8.93 5.59
CA TYR A 671 -28.75 8.79 4.34
C TYR A 671 -29.40 10.11 3.97
N GLU A 672 -29.43 10.43 2.69
CA GLU A 672 -30.14 11.60 2.13
C GLU A 672 -30.99 11.18 0.94
N ASP A 673 -32.04 11.97 0.63
CA ASP A 673 -32.88 11.73 -0.53
C ASP A 673 -32.05 11.82 -1.81
N VAL A 674 -32.24 10.86 -2.71
CA VAL A 674 -31.62 10.90 -4.05
C VAL A 674 -32.31 11.98 -4.89
N PRO A 675 -31.56 12.84 -5.60
CA PRO A 675 -32.20 13.84 -6.48
C PRO A 675 -33.17 13.17 -7.46
N MET A 676 -34.31 13.82 -7.71
CA MET A 676 -35.45 13.24 -8.45
C MET A 676 -35.05 12.57 -9.77
N LYS A 677 -34.28 13.26 -10.62
CA LYS A 677 -33.85 12.71 -11.93
C LYS A 677 -33.02 11.44 -11.78
N MET A 678 -32.16 11.40 -10.78
CA MET A 678 -31.31 10.23 -10.51
C MET A 678 -32.15 9.09 -9.93
N ALA A 679 -33.09 9.41 -9.03
CA ALA A 679 -33.98 8.42 -8.45
C ALA A 679 -34.81 7.72 -9.53
N GLU A 680 -35.35 8.49 -10.49
CA GLU A 680 -36.11 7.95 -11.63
C GLU A 680 -35.30 6.95 -12.43
N LYS A 681 -34.02 7.26 -12.67
CA LYS A 681 -33.11 6.36 -13.41
C LYS A 681 -32.85 5.07 -12.63
N ILE A 682 -32.54 5.19 -11.34
CA ILE A 682 -32.24 4.04 -10.47
C ILE A 682 -33.48 3.13 -10.37
N ILE A 683 -34.64 3.71 -10.21
CA ILE A 683 -35.92 2.98 -10.12
C ILE A 683 -36.19 2.23 -11.44
N ALA A 684 -35.98 2.90 -12.58
CA ALA A 684 -36.17 2.29 -13.91
C ALA A 684 -35.22 1.10 -14.09
N GLU A 685 -33.94 1.27 -13.77
CA GLU A 685 -32.93 0.21 -13.88
C GLU A 685 -33.27 -0.99 -12.97
N ALA A 686 -33.73 -0.72 -11.76
CA ALA A 686 -34.13 -1.77 -10.82
C ALA A 686 -35.32 -2.59 -11.33
N LYS A 687 -36.28 -1.92 -11.96
CA LYS A 687 -37.46 -2.58 -12.54
C LYS A 687 -37.11 -3.44 -13.74
N GLU A 688 -36.14 -3.01 -14.57
CA GLU A 688 -35.67 -3.80 -15.72
C GLU A 688 -34.90 -5.04 -15.25
N ALA A 689 -34.25 -4.99 -14.10
CA ALA A 689 -33.46 -6.10 -13.56
C ALA A 689 -34.30 -7.18 -12.85
N GLN A 690 -35.57 -6.86 -12.48
CA GLN A 690 -36.54 -7.79 -11.87
C GLN A 690 -37.27 -8.62 -12.93
#